data_07a3cd0aa8219600ca7e2b8121e74927
#
_entry.id   07a3cd0aa8219600ca7e2b8121e74927
#
_cell.length_a   1.000
_cell.length_b   1.000
_cell.length_c   1.000
_cell.angle_alpha   90.00
_cell.angle_beta   90.00
_cell.angle_gamma   90.00
#
_symmetry.space_group_name_H-M   'P 1'
#
loop_
_entity.id
_entity.type
_entity.pdbx_description
1 polymer ?
#
loop_
_entity_poly.entity_id
_entity_poly.type
_entity_poly.pdbx_seq_one_letter_code
_entity_poly.pdbx_strand_id
1 'polypeptide(L)'
;LLDAAALHRVIQSRPEVLWIIDESFMDYAQGAESLLREAALLPNLVVLRSLTKLYGMAGVRCGFSICAAPLAERLRQSLPAWNVNAFAAAAVKAVLAQPSSWADRERARNRERRDDLFRRLSSLPGSAVLPSEANFLLFRLAGAPHGLAARLLKKYGIALRDCSNYPGLETGCWLRSGVRTPEEHALLAEALRAELAGNGPSIIRKAPKPALMIQGTCSDAGKSVLTAALCRIFLQDGYHVAPFKAQNMALNSGVTALGEEMGRAQLVQAQACRIDPDARMNPILLKPHSNTGSQVIVMGRPVGRMDAREYFTAKRRFWPDVCKAYDSLADEYELLCLEGAGSPGEINLKSADVVNMNMARYARARVLLAGDIDRGGVYASFLGTWMTFAPWEKELLAGFVVNKFRGDPDLLTPAHSYMRNRTGKPVLGVIPMMRDINIPEEDRATLPPGHGEHGKHADCLDVAVVMPAHVSNFTDFAPLAAEPDVRLRQVRTREEWGNPDLVILPGTKSVAADLASLRSAGLEEPIRRHAEKGKWLLGVCGGLQMLGTDILDPLHMESPEERTPGLGLLELSTTFSSAKTLINVHRASTPLPVPDAGYEIHHGVTSHQESSPPVMFREDGSPCGYGKGRIWATYLHGMLDGDQFRRAFINMVRKDSGLKANPALHTAYDLDGALDRLADVVRKHLDLKTIYRALQLKR
;
A
#
# COMPACT_ATOMS: atom_id res chain seq x y z
N LEU A 1 30.74 -31.79 -18.43
CA LEU A 1 31.74 -32.19 -17.44
C LEU A 1 32.84 -32.99 -18.15
N LEU A 2 34.09 -32.78 -17.79
CA LEU A 2 35.20 -33.58 -18.28
C LEU A 2 35.19 -34.92 -17.55
N ASP A 3 35.59 -35.98 -18.26
CA ASP A 3 35.69 -37.30 -17.71
C ASP A 3 36.84 -37.34 -16.66
N ALA A 4 36.51 -37.66 -15.42
CA ALA A 4 37.47 -37.66 -14.31
C ALA A 4 38.60 -38.69 -14.53
N ALA A 5 38.31 -39.87 -15.08
CA ALA A 5 39.32 -40.89 -15.38
C ALA A 5 40.25 -40.44 -16.49
N ALA A 6 39.74 -39.77 -17.51
CA ALA A 6 40.58 -39.20 -18.57
C ALA A 6 41.46 -38.06 -18.04
N LEU A 7 40.92 -37.18 -17.22
CA LEU A 7 41.69 -36.14 -16.55
C LEU A 7 42.77 -36.70 -15.65
N HIS A 8 42.45 -37.72 -14.86
CA HIS A 8 43.44 -38.39 -13.99
C HIS A 8 44.61 -38.95 -14.79
N ARG A 9 44.35 -39.62 -15.92
CA ARG A 9 45.42 -40.16 -16.80
C ARG A 9 46.30 -39.01 -17.35
N VAL A 10 45.70 -37.93 -17.80
CA VAL A 10 46.45 -36.77 -18.33
C VAL A 10 47.29 -36.13 -17.23
N ILE A 11 46.75 -35.94 -16.02
CA ILE A 11 47.48 -35.36 -14.87
C ILE A 11 48.69 -36.22 -14.50
N GLN A 12 48.52 -37.53 -14.45
CA GLN A 12 49.61 -38.48 -14.19
C GLN A 12 50.69 -38.50 -15.27
N SER A 13 50.30 -38.30 -16.54
CA SER A 13 51.22 -38.29 -17.67
C SER A 13 52.07 -37.02 -17.80
N ARG A 14 51.74 -35.99 -17.03
CA ARG A 14 52.41 -34.67 -17.03
C ARG A 14 52.74 -34.20 -15.62
N PRO A 15 53.62 -34.88 -14.92
CA PRO A 15 53.96 -34.58 -13.52
C PRO A 15 54.63 -33.23 -13.35
N GLU A 16 55.25 -32.67 -14.40
CA GLU A 16 55.86 -31.32 -14.40
C GLU A 16 54.83 -30.20 -14.46
N VAL A 17 53.59 -30.47 -14.76
CA VAL A 17 52.51 -29.48 -14.87
C VAL A 17 51.73 -29.45 -13.56
N LEU A 18 51.54 -28.27 -12.97
CA LEU A 18 50.62 -28.11 -11.85
C LEU A 18 49.20 -27.93 -12.43
N TRP A 19 48.33 -28.85 -12.11
CA TRP A 19 46.94 -28.84 -12.53
C TRP A 19 46.06 -28.19 -11.44
N ILE A 20 45.23 -27.23 -11.82
CA ILE A 20 44.22 -26.61 -10.95
C ILE A 20 42.86 -26.91 -11.55
N ILE A 21 42.07 -27.71 -10.89
CA ILE A 21 40.74 -28.12 -11.32
C ILE A 21 39.71 -27.36 -10.47
N ASP A 22 38.88 -26.51 -11.10
CA ASP A 22 37.82 -25.79 -10.44
C ASP A 22 36.53 -26.61 -10.44
N GLU A 23 36.21 -27.20 -9.30
CA GLU A 23 34.98 -27.95 -9.04
C GLU A 23 33.94 -27.11 -8.28
N SER A 24 33.92 -25.79 -8.42
CA SER A 24 33.03 -24.89 -7.66
C SER A 24 31.55 -25.18 -7.90
N PHE A 25 31.17 -25.83 -8.99
CA PHE A 25 29.78 -26.20 -9.34
C PHE A 25 29.52 -27.71 -9.26
N MET A 26 30.50 -28.49 -8.86
CA MET A 26 30.40 -29.95 -8.79
C MET A 26 29.26 -30.42 -7.86
N ASP A 27 28.96 -29.65 -6.83
CA ASP A 27 27.87 -29.97 -5.89
C ASP A 27 26.49 -30.09 -6.54
N TYR A 28 26.28 -29.53 -7.74
CA TYR A 28 25.04 -29.65 -8.51
C TYR A 28 25.03 -30.91 -9.40
N ALA A 29 26.19 -31.42 -9.77
CA ALA A 29 26.30 -32.56 -10.71
C ALA A 29 25.91 -33.86 -10.04
N GLN A 30 25.09 -34.65 -10.73
CA GLN A 30 24.77 -36.02 -10.29
C GLN A 30 25.52 -37.04 -11.13
N GLY A 31 26.10 -38.04 -10.46
CA GLY A 31 26.85 -39.10 -11.12
C GLY A 31 28.20 -38.67 -11.68
N ALA A 32 28.64 -37.44 -11.43
CA ALA A 32 29.98 -37.00 -11.80
C ALA A 32 30.98 -37.36 -10.67
N GLU A 33 32.12 -37.92 -11.09
CA GLU A 33 33.20 -38.23 -10.17
C GLU A 33 34.07 -37.01 -9.93
N SER A 34 34.38 -36.75 -8.66
CA SER A 34 35.23 -35.64 -8.20
C SER A 34 36.67 -36.11 -8.08
N LEU A 35 37.60 -35.26 -8.44
CA LEU A 35 39.04 -35.51 -8.27
C LEU A 35 39.55 -35.12 -6.86
N LEU A 36 38.69 -34.91 -5.87
CA LEU A 36 39.09 -34.58 -4.51
C LEU A 36 39.98 -35.63 -3.83
N ARG A 37 39.72 -36.92 -4.08
CA ARG A 37 40.52 -38.01 -3.49
C ARG A 37 41.89 -38.06 -4.13
N GLU A 38 41.95 -37.95 -5.46
CA GLU A 38 43.16 -37.92 -6.25
C GLU A 38 44.04 -36.70 -5.92
N ALA A 39 43.43 -35.55 -5.66
CA ALA A 39 44.16 -34.36 -5.27
C ALA A 39 44.92 -34.48 -3.94
N ALA A 40 44.46 -35.30 -3.03
CA ALA A 40 45.17 -35.58 -1.79
C ALA A 40 46.43 -36.47 -2.00
N LEU A 41 46.48 -37.21 -3.15
CA LEU A 41 47.55 -38.18 -3.44
C LEU A 41 48.54 -37.66 -4.49
N LEU A 42 48.06 -36.93 -5.48
CA LEU A 42 48.88 -36.45 -6.60
C LEU A 42 49.63 -35.14 -6.23
N PRO A 43 50.95 -35.09 -6.39
CA PRO A 43 51.73 -33.92 -5.97
C PRO A 43 51.52 -32.69 -6.83
N ASN A 44 50.96 -32.87 -8.04
CA ASN A 44 50.78 -31.84 -9.04
C ASN A 44 49.31 -31.48 -9.29
N LEU A 45 48.37 -31.81 -8.37
CA LEU A 45 46.94 -31.55 -8.51
C LEU A 45 46.43 -30.73 -7.33
N VAL A 46 45.69 -29.69 -7.67
CA VAL A 46 44.88 -28.88 -6.73
C VAL A 46 43.42 -28.86 -7.22
N VAL A 47 42.50 -29.26 -6.35
CA VAL A 47 41.05 -29.12 -6.63
C VAL A 47 40.46 -28.03 -5.78
N LEU A 48 39.73 -27.11 -6.42
CA LEU A 48 39.03 -26.00 -5.77
C LEU A 48 37.55 -26.32 -5.62
N ARG A 49 37.00 -26.04 -4.44
CA ARG A 49 35.58 -26.21 -4.12
C ARG A 49 35.00 -24.91 -3.55
N SER A 50 33.75 -24.64 -3.85
CA SER A 50 33.05 -23.43 -3.40
C SER A 50 31.81 -23.79 -2.61
N LEU A 51 31.70 -23.33 -1.38
CA LEU A 51 30.47 -23.43 -0.58
C LEU A 51 29.47 -22.31 -0.90
N THR A 52 29.87 -21.34 -1.73
CA THR A 52 29.05 -20.16 -2.03
C THR A 52 27.94 -20.41 -3.05
N LYS A 53 27.98 -21.52 -3.81
CA LYS A 53 27.09 -21.81 -4.94
C LYS A 53 25.82 -22.54 -4.48
N LEU A 54 25.94 -23.83 -4.14
CA LEU A 54 24.80 -24.65 -3.72
C LEU A 54 24.08 -24.07 -2.49
N TYR A 55 24.86 -23.55 -1.53
CA TYR A 55 24.33 -23.02 -0.28
C TYR A 55 23.93 -21.55 -0.34
N GLY A 56 23.95 -20.91 -1.51
CA GLY A 56 23.49 -19.52 -1.68
C GLY A 56 24.29 -18.44 -0.94
N MET A 57 25.52 -18.72 -0.56
CA MET A 57 26.34 -17.88 0.30
C MET A 57 27.34 -17.00 -0.46
N ALA A 58 26.97 -16.47 -1.63
CA ALA A 58 27.90 -15.72 -2.49
C ALA A 58 28.58 -14.54 -1.80
N GLY A 59 27.91 -13.86 -0.89
CA GLY A 59 28.43 -12.71 -0.12
C GLY A 59 29.42 -13.10 0.99
N VAL A 60 29.41 -14.35 1.45
CA VAL A 60 30.26 -14.83 2.55
C VAL A 60 31.72 -15.06 2.09
N ARG A 61 31.97 -15.29 0.81
CA ARG A 61 33.29 -15.47 0.19
C ARG A 61 34.05 -16.62 0.78
N CYS A 62 33.51 -17.85 0.71
CA CYS A 62 34.09 -19.05 1.31
C CYS A 62 34.24 -20.20 0.28
N GLY A 63 35.37 -20.83 0.30
CA GLY A 63 35.74 -22.03 -0.45
C GLY A 63 36.92 -22.70 0.19
N PHE A 64 37.31 -23.84 -0.36
CA PHE A 64 38.50 -24.59 0.08
C PHE A 64 39.20 -25.25 -1.09
N SER A 65 40.47 -25.58 -0.91
CA SER A 65 41.23 -26.37 -1.85
C SER A 65 41.70 -27.68 -1.18
N ILE A 66 41.79 -28.71 -1.97
CA ILE A 66 42.43 -29.98 -1.57
C ILE A 66 43.61 -30.25 -2.51
N CYS A 67 44.74 -30.59 -1.95
CA CYS A 67 45.96 -31.02 -2.64
C CYS A 67 46.84 -31.84 -1.71
N ALA A 68 47.92 -32.46 -2.23
CA ALA A 68 48.88 -33.19 -1.43
C ALA A 68 49.53 -32.33 -0.34
N ALA A 69 49.83 -32.92 0.80
CA ALA A 69 50.28 -32.20 2.01
C ALA A 69 51.47 -31.23 1.79
N PRO A 70 52.53 -31.57 1.02
CA PRO A 70 53.63 -30.62 0.78
C PRO A 70 53.15 -29.36 0.00
N LEU A 71 52.23 -29.51 -0.93
CA LEU A 71 51.67 -28.42 -1.69
C LEU A 71 50.70 -27.57 -0.84
N ALA A 72 49.93 -28.25 0.01
CA ALA A 72 49.03 -27.57 0.95
C ALA A 72 49.80 -26.66 1.93
N GLU A 73 50.96 -27.14 2.42
CA GLU A 73 51.82 -26.36 3.31
C GLU A 73 52.38 -25.12 2.60
N ARG A 74 52.88 -25.25 1.37
CA ARG A 74 53.35 -24.11 0.55
C ARG A 74 52.23 -23.11 0.29
N LEU A 75 51.02 -23.53 -0.02
CA LEU A 75 49.86 -22.65 -0.21
C LEU A 75 49.51 -21.92 1.10
N ARG A 76 49.51 -22.64 2.23
CA ARG A 76 49.23 -22.08 3.55
C ARG A 76 50.23 -20.97 3.94
N GLN A 77 51.51 -21.13 3.65
CA GLN A 77 52.54 -20.11 3.88
C GLN A 77 52.36 -18.86 2.99
N SER A 78 51.70 -19.02 1.83
CA SER A 78 51.46 -17.91 0.91
C SER A 78 50.14 -17.17 1.19
N LEU A 79 49.26 -17.71 2.04
CA LEU A 79 47.99 -17.08 2.38
C LEU A 79 48.19 -16.00 3.45
N PRO A 80 47.48 -14.86 3.32
CA PRO A 80 47.49 -13.83 4.35
C PRO A 80 46.87 -14.35 5.65
N ALA A 81 47.37 -13.79 6.77
CA ALA A 81 46.74 -14.06 8.07
C ALA A 81 45.27 -13.65 8.05
N TRP A 82 44.41 -14.43 8.74
CA TRP A 82 42.99 -14.16 8.85
C TRP A 82 42.26 -14.21 7.49
N ASN A 83 42.65 -15.05 6.55
CA ASN A 83 42.08 -15.20 5.22
C ASN A 83 40.60 -15.68 5.23
N VAL A 84 40.10 -16.16 6.37
CA VAL A 84 38.68 -16.53 6.57
C VAL A 84 38.12 -15.65 7.69
N ASN A 85 37.07 -14.88 7.39
CA ASN A 85 36.40 -14.07 8.38
C ASN A 85 35.50 -14.89 9.32
N ALA A 86 35.19 -14.35 10.51
CA ALA A 86 34.39 -15.05 11.52
C ALA A 86 33.00 -15.44 11.04
N PHE A 87 32.34 -14.59 10.20
CA PHE A 87 31.03 -14.88 9.63
C PHE A 87 31.09 -16.06 8.63
N ALA A 88 32.14 -16.12 7.83
CA ALA A 88 32.38 -17.26 6.92
C ALA A 88 32.58 -18.56 7.71
N ALA A 89 33.37 -18.54 8.77
CA ALA A 89 33.60 -19.70 9.62
C ALA A 89 32.29 -20.18 10.30
N ALA A 90 31.47 -19.26 10.80
CA ALA A 90 30.18 -19.60 11.40
C ALA A 90 29.18 -20.15 10.35
N ALA A 91 29.13 -19.53 9.17
CA ALA A 91 28.27 -19.99 8.07
C ALA A 91 28.66 -21.38 7.58
N VAL A 92 29.95 -21.67 7.44
CA VAL A 92 30.45 -23.00 7.04
C VAL A 92 30.06 -24.05 8.07
N LYS A 93 30.24 -23.78 9.37
CA LYS A 93 29.81 -24.71 10.43
C LYS A 93 28.32 -25.02 10.34
N ALA A 94 27.48 -23.98 10.17
CA ALA A 94 26.04 -24.14 10.04
C ALA A 94 25.64 -24.96 8.82
N VAL A 95 26.31 -24.78 7.68
CA VAL A 95 26.08 -25.50 6.43
C VAL A 95 26.48 -26.97 6.56
N LEU A 96 27.66 -27.22 7.13
CA LEU A 96 28.16 -28.61 7.31
C LEU A 96 27.36 -29.40 8.35
N ALA A 97 26.64 -28.72 9.22
CA ALA A 97 25.71 -29.34 10.19
C ALA A 97 24.34 -29.70 9.55
N GLN A 98 24.06 -29.28 8.31
CA GLN A 98 22.82 -29.63 7.64
C GLN A 98 22.76 -31.11 7.26
N PRO A 99 21.59 -31.76 7.32
CA PRO A 99 21.44 -33.11 6.83
C PRO A 99 21.78 -33.20 5.33
N SER A 100 22.41 -34.31 4.90
CA SER A 100 22.72 -34.54 3.48
C SER A 100 21.47 -34.44 2.57
N SER A 101 20.32 -34.86 3.09
CA SER A 101 19.02 -34.72 2.42
C SER A 101 18.64 -33.27 2.01
N TRP A 102 19.22 -32.27 2.67
CA TRP A 102 19.01 -30.87 2.26
C TRP A 102 19.66 -30.59 0.89
N ALA A 103 20.91 -30.99 0.73
CA ALA A 103 21.64 -30.84 -0.53
C ALA A 103 20.97 -31.60 -1.68
N ASP A 104 20.44 -32.82 -1.39
CA ASP A 104 19.74 -33.63 -2.39
C ASP A 104 18.45 -32.96 -2.86
N ARG A 105 17.67 -32.34 -1.94
CA ARG A 105 16.48 -31.57 -2.30
C ARG A 105 16.83 -30.36 -3.16
N GLU A 106 17.89 -29.62 -2.84
CA GLU A 106 18.29 -28.45 -3.62
C GLU A 106 18.84 -28.84 -5.00
N ARG A 107 19.53 -29.96 -5.13
CA ARG A 107 19.92 -30.52 -6.43
C ARG A 107 18.70 -30.89 -7.27
N ALA A 108 17.74 -31.60 -6.69
CA ALA A 108 16.50 -31.95 -7.38
C ALA A 108 15.73 -30.71 -7.86
N ARG A 109 15.58 -29.71 -6.99
CA ARG A 109 14.95 -28.44 -7.31
C ARG A 109 15.69 -27.68 -8.42
N ASN A 110 17.01 -27.61 -8.35
CA ASN A 110 17.82 -26.99 -9.40
C ASN A 110 17.63 -27.68 -10.74
N ARG A 111 17.60 -29.03 -10.74
CA ARG A 111 17.39 -29.84 -11.95
C ARG A 111 16.03 -29.49 -12.60
N GLU A 112 14.94 -29.58 -11.85
CA GLU A 112 13.60 -29.25 -12.35
C GLU A 112 13.55 -27.89 -13.00
N ARG A 113 14.09 -26.88 -12.32
CA ARG A 113 14.12 -25.49 -12.80
C ARG A 113 15.05 -25.34 -14.01
N ARG A 114 16.21 -25.98 -14.00
CA ARG A 114 17.15 -25.96 -15.11
C ARG A 114 16.52 -26.58 -16.37
N ASP A 115 15.80 -27.68 -16.23
CA ASP A 115 15.13 -28.36 -17.33
C ASP A 115 13.96 -27.51 -17.87
N ASP A 116 13.26 -26.76 -17.02
CA ASP A 116 12.29 -25.74 -17.45
C ASP A 116 12.96 -24.64 -18.26
N LEU A 117 14.06 -24.07 -17.77
CA LEU A 117 14.81 -23.02 -18.48
C LEU A 117 15.36 -23.54 -19.81
N PHE A 118 15.91 -24.78 -19.82
CA PHE A 118 16.44 -25.41 -21.03
C PHE A 118 15.36 -25.55 -22.11
N ARG A 119 14.18 -26.07 -21.76
CA ARG A 119 13.04 -26.20 -22.70
C ARG A 119 12.62 -24.86 -23.28
N ARG A 120 12.50 -23.84 -22.44
CA ARG A 120 12.09 -22.50 -22.87
C ARG A 120 13.13 -21.84 -23.80
N LEU A 121 14.41 -21.93 -23.46
CA LEU A 121 15.48 -21.39 -24.32
C LEU A 121 15.59 -22.17 -25.62
N SER A 122 15.50 -23.51 -25.59
CA SER A 122 15.55 -24.34 -26.80
C SER A 122 14.36 -24.11 -27.76
N SER A 123 13.25 -23.61 -27.26
CA SER A 123 12.09 -23.24 -28.10
C SER A 123 12.25 -21.93 -28.86
N LEU A 124 13.32 -21.19 -28.62
CA LEU A 124 13.56 -19.92 -29.30
C LEU A 124 14.14 -20.13 -30.70
N PRO A 125 13.74 -19.32 -31.71
CA PRO A 125 14.30 -19.38 -33.05
C PRO A 125 15.82 -19.16 -33.03
N GLY A 126 16.57 -20.00 -33.71
CA GLY A 126 18.03 -19.89 -33.80
C GLY A 126 18.80 -20.15 -32.51
N SER A 127 18.15 -20.69 -31.50
CA SER A 127 18.79 -21.04 -30.23
C SER A 127 19.57 -22.35 -30.28
N ALA A 128 20.76 -22.33 -29.69
CA ALA A 128 21.53 -23.54 -29.36
C ALA A 128 21.90 -23.48 -27.87
N VAL A 129 21.27 -24.32 -27.07
CA VAL A 129 21.47 -24.39 -25.61
C VAL A 129 22.39 -25.54 -25.29
N LEU A 130 23.47 -25.25 -24.55
CA LEU A 130 24.39 -26.32 -24.13
C LEU A 130 23.86 -27.01 -22.86
N PRO A 131 23.94 -28.38 -22.80
CA PRO A 131 23.60 -29.09 -21.58
C PRO A 131 24.48 -28.67 -20.40
N SER A 132 23.90 -28.61 -19.22
CA SER A 132 24.60 -28.22 -17.99
C SER A 132 24.08 -29.00 -16.79
N GLU A 133 24.94 -29.33 -15.86
CA GLU A 133 24.55 -29.81 -14.53
C GLU A 133 24.56 -28.71 -13.46
N ALA A 134 25.14 -27.55 -13.78
CA ALA A 134 25.23 -26.41 -12.86
C ALA A 134 23.89 -25.67 -12.70
N ASN A 135 23.92 -24.59 -11.93
CA ASN A 135 22.78 -23.69 -11.76
C ASN A 135 22.76 -22.56 -12.80
N PHE A 136 23.27 -22.82 -13.99
CA PHE A 136 23.21 -21.89 -15.15
C PHE A 136 23.21 -22.68 -16.46
N LEU A 137 22.73 -22.02 -17.53
CA LEU A 137 22.83 -22.49 -18.91
C LEU A 137 23.62 -21.51 -19.75
N LEU A 138 24.48 -22.04 -20.63
CA LEU A 138 25.13 -21.31 -21.70
C LEU A 138 24.38 -21.58 -23.00
N PHE A 139 24.04 -20.56 -23.74
CA PHE A 139 23.29 -20.69 -24.99
C PHE A 139 23.70 -19.62 -26.00
N ARG A 140 23.53 -19.94 -27.28
CA ARG A 140 23.75 -19.05 -28.41
C ARG A 140 22.43 -18.75 -29.08
N LEU A 141 22.28 -17.51 -29.55
CA LEU A 141 21.13 -17.08 -30.35
C LEU A 141 21.62 -16.58 -31.69
N ALA A 142 21.35 -17.36 -32.75
CA ALA A 142 21.64 -16.93 -34.13
C ALA A 142 20.68 -15.80 -34.53
N GLY A 143 21.19 -14.75 -35.22
CA GLY A 143 20.38 -13.61 -35.66
C GLY A 143 20.00 -12.65 -34.55
N ALA A 144 20.54 -12.80 -33.36
CA ALA A 144 20.27 -11.88 -32.26
C ALA A 144 20.83 -10.47 -32.55
N PRO A 145 20.11 -9.40 -32.14
CA PRO A 145 20.59 -8.04 -32.35
C PRO A 145 21.87 -7.78 -31.53
N HIS A 146 22.74 -6.95 -32.07
CA HIS A 146 23.99 -6.58 -31.40
C HIS A 146 23.70 -5.97 -30.02
N GLY A 147 24.49 -6.36 -29.00
CA GLY A 147 24.35 -5.88 -27.64
C GLY A 147 23.07 -6.37 -26.92
N LEU A 148 22.58 -7.57 -27.27
CA LEU A 148 21.34 -8.12 -26.72
C LEU A 148 21.32 -8.12 -25.20
N ALA A 149 22.41 -8.48 -24.50
CA ALA A 149 22.47 -8.46 -23.03
C ALA A 149 22.23 -7.05 -22.45
N ALA A 150 22.82 -6.01 -23.06
CA ALA A 150 22.60 -4.63 -22.66
C ALA A 150 21.16 -4.17 -22.94
N ARG A 151 20.59 -4.60 -24.08
CA ARG A 151 19.19 -4.31 -24.43
C ARG A 151 18.21 -4.95 -23.45
N LEU A 152 18.43 -6.22 -23.08
CA LEU A 152 17.62 -6.93 -22.09
C LEU A 152 17.67 -6.25 -20.72
N LEU A 153 18.87 -5.82 -20.30
CA LEU A 153 19.03 -5.09 -19.05
C LEU A 153 18.28 -3.75 -19.10
N LYS A 154 18.45 -2.99 -20.17
CA LYS A 154 17.85 -1.65 -20.31
C LYS A 154 16.34 -1.68 -20.47
N LYS A 155 15.80 -2.61 -21.29
CA LYS A 155 14.37 -2.65 -21.62
C LYS A 155 13.53 -3.46 -20.62
N TYR A 156 14.08 -4.59 -20.15
CA TYR A 156 13.30 -5.57 -19.36
C TYR A 156 13.82 -5.72 -17.93
N GLY A 157 14.94 -5.07 -17.57
CA GLY A 157 15.59 -5.24 -16.28
C GLY A 157 16.21 -6.64 -16.07
N ILE A 158 16.43 -7.38 -17.17
CA ILE A 158 16.98 -8.73 -17.14
C ILE A 158 18.49 -8.69 -17.39
N ALA A 159 19.26 -9.06 -16.37
CA ALA A 159 20.71 -9.15 -16.46
C ALA A 159 21.16 -10.55 -16.90
N LEU A 160 21.79 -10.65 -18.06
CA LEU A 160 22.47 -11.83 -18.54
C LEU A 160 23.97 -11.58 -18.64
N ARG A 161 24.76 -12.64 -18.48
CA ARG A 161 26.20 -12.57 -18.74
C ARG A 161 26.44 -12.71 -20.25
N ASP A 162 26.99 -11.67 -20.87
CA ASP A 162 27.54 -11.73 -22.22
C ASP A 162 28.87 -12.47 -22.15
N CYS A 163 28.99 -13.56 -22.93
CA CYS A 163 30.15 -14.44 -22.97
C CYS A 163 31.04 -14.21 -24.22
N SER A 164 30.83 -13.16 -24.98
CA SER A 164 31.64 -12.83 -26.20
C SER A 164 33.11 -12.57 -25.87
N ASN A 165 33.43 -12.30 -24.62
CA ASN A 165 34.82 -12.10 -24.17
C ASN A 165 35.53 -13.39 -23.73
N TYR A 166 34.90 -14.56 -23.92
CA TYR A 166 35.59 -15.84 -23.69
C TYR A 166 36.22 -16.34 -24.98
N PRO A 167 37.48 -16.87 -24.94
CA PRO A 167 38.11 -17.48 -26.11
C PRO A 167 37.26 -18.60 -26.73
N GLY A 168 37.00 -18.49 -28.02
CA GLY A 168 36.15 -19.44 -28.76
C GLY A 168 34.65 -19.12 -28.74
N LEU A 169 34.23 -18.03 -28.06
CA LEU A 169 32.83 -17.56 -28.03
C LEU A 169 32.68 -16.16 -28.63
N GLU A 170 33.70 -15.65 -29.34
CA GLU A 170 33.73 -14.29 -29.88
C GLU A 170 32.70 -14.10 -30.99
N THR A 171 32.33 -15.17 -31.68
CA THR A 171 31.37 -15.13 -32.79
C THR A 171 30.00 -15.62 -32.34
N GLY A 172 28.98 -14.86 -32.72
CA GLY A 172 27.61 -15.16 -32.30
C GLY A 172 27.25 -14.55 -30.94
N CYS A 173 25.99 -14.52 -30.65
CA CYS A 173 25.50 -14.01 -29.35
C CYS A 173 25.45 -15.12 -28.31
N TRP A 174 26.56 -15.31 -27.59
CA TRP A 174 26.66 -16.27 -26.50
C TRP A 174 26.32 -15.63 -25.18
N LEU A 175 25.30 -16.17 -24.51
CA LEU A 175 24.79 -15.66 -23.25
C LEU A 175 24.75 -16.77 -22.20
N ARG A 176 24.96 -16.39 -20.93
CA ARG A 176 24.79 -17.28 -19.79
C ARG A 176 23.69 -16.77 -18.88
N SER A 177 22.68 -17.62 -18.63
CA SER A 177 21.59 -17.35 -17.71
C SER A 177 21.71 -18.22 -16.47
N GLY A 178 21.52 -17.66 -15.28
CA GLY A 178 21.33 -18.41 -14.05
C GLY A 178 19.96 -19.11 -14.02
N VAL A 179 19.90 -20.27 -13.40
CA VAL A 179 18.64 -20.98 -13.12
C VAL A 179 17.91 -20.22 -12.00
N ARG A 180 16.68 -19.80 -12.28
CA ARG A 180 15.84 -19.01 -11.40
C ARG A 180 14.48 -19.69 -11.17
N THR A 181 13.42 -18.92 -10.91
CA THR A 181 12.06 -19.47 -10.81
C THR A 181 11.43 -19.67 -12.19
N PRO A 182 10.43 -20.55 -12.34
CA PRO A 182 9.73 -20.76 -13.61
C PRO A 182 9.10 -19.48 -14.17
N GLU A 183 8.64 -18.56 -13.30
CA GLU A 183 8.08 -17.27 -13.67
C GLU A 183 9.16 -16.35 -14.27
N GLU A 184 10.34 -16.29 -13.66
CA GLU A 184 11.48 -15.54 -14.19
C GLU A 184 11.99 -16.12 -15.51
N HIS A 185 11.94 -17.44 -15.67
CA HIS A 185 12.28 -18.11 -16.94
C HIS A 185 11.27 -17.76 -18.05
N ALA A 186 9.97 -17.68 -17.72
CA ALA A 186 8.95 -17.29 -18.67
C ALA A 186 9.19 -15.85 -19.17
N LEU A 187 9.45 -14.92 -18.25
CA LEU A 187 9.77 -13.54 -18.57
C LEU A 187 11.03 -13.43 -19.46
N LEU A 188 12.08 -14.18 -19.14
CA LEU A 188 13.29 -14.21 -19.95
C LEU A 188 13.01 -14.73 -21.37
N ALA A 189 12.28 -15.83 -21.50
CA ALA A 189 11.98 -16.41 -22.80
C ALA A 189 11.10 -15.47 -23.65
N GLU A 190 10.16 -14.79 -23.04
CA GLU A 190 9.31 -13.81 -23.70
C GLU A 190 10.11 -12.59 -24.16
N ALA A 191 10.97 -12.03 -23.33
CA ALA A 191 11.84 -10.92 -23.67
C ALA A 191 12.79 -11.26 -24.82
N LEU A 192 13.35 -12.49 -24.81
CA LEU A 192 14.22 -12.97 -25.89
C LEU A 192 13.46 -13.15 -27.22
N ARG A 193 12.23 -13.72 -27.19
CA ARG A 193 11.39 -13.80 -28.40
C ARG A 193 11.12 -12.44 -28.99
N ALA A 194 10.78 -11.47 -28.12
CA ALA A 194 10.52 -10.12 -28.53
C ALA A 194 11.71 -9.44 -29.22
N GLU A 195 12.91 -9.62 -28.70
CA GLU A 195 14.13 -9.06 -29.31
C GLU A 195 14.55 -9.79 -30.61
N LEU A 196 14.30 -11.10 -30.74
CA LEU A 196 14.60 -11.87 -31.92
C LEU A 196 13.62 -11.63 -33.07
N ALA A 197 12.37 -11.34 -32.80
CA ALA A 197 11.35 -11.12 -33.83
C ALA A 197 11.54 -9.79 -34.59
N GLY A 198 12.46 -8.93 -34.18
CA GLY A 198 12.63 -7.58 -34.76
C GLY A 198 11.39 -6.67 -34.53
N ASN A 199 10.26 -7.31 -34.32
CA ASN A 199 9.02 -6.78 -33.80
C ASN A 199 8.97 -7.24 -32.34
N GLY A 200 9.65 -6.58 -31.43
CA GLY A 200 9.27 -6.81 -30.05
C GLY A 200 7.76 -6.59 -30.01
N PRO A 201 6.91 -7.57 -29.51
CA PRO A 201 5.61 -7.14 -29.09
C PRO A 201 5.88 -5.94 -28.22
N SER A 202 5.16 -4.90 -28.42
CA SER A 202 5.22 -3.76 -27.52
C SER A 202 4.63 -4.19 -26.18
N ILE A 203 5.40 -4.97 -25.37
CA ILE A 203 5.71 -4.57 -24.04
C ILE A 203 6.77 -3.47 -24.25
N ILE A 204 6.44 -2.52 -25.09
CA ILE A 204 6.76 -1.16 -24.85
C ILE A 204 6.09 -0.93 -23.52
N ARG A 205 6.82 -1.05 -22.39
CA ARG A 205 6.57 -0.06 -21.36
C ARG A 205 6.71 1.25 -22.14
N LYS A 206 5.57 1.85 -22.50
CA LYS A 206 5.51 3.24 -22.93
C LYS A 206 6.48 3.96 -22.02
N ALA A 207 7.27 4.90 -22.56
CA ALA A 207 8.24 5.64 -21.74
C ALA A 207 7.60 5.86 -20.38
N PRO A 208 8.26 5.46 -19.27
CA PRO A 208 7.58 5.36 -17.99
C PRO A 208 6.87 6.68 -17.75
N LYS A 209 5.56 6.62 -17.54
CA LYS A 209 4.80 7.84 -17.28
C LYS A 209 5.41 8.53 -16.07
N PRO A 210 5.54 9.85 -16.10
CA PRO A 210 5.95 10.59 -14.92
C PRO A 210 5.13 10.19 -13.71
N ALA A 211 5.79 9.90 -12.61
CA ALA A 211 5.13 9.50 -11.38
C ALA A 211 5.81 10.18 -10.18
N LEU A 212 5.00 10.81 -9.33
CA LEU A 212 5.44 11.41 -8.07
C LEU A 212 4.82 10.64 -6.92
N MET A 213 5.61 10.31 -5.92
CA MET A 213 5.12 9.60 -4.74
C MET A 213 5.38 10.38 -3.47
N ILE A 214 4.35 10.59 -2.69
CA ILE A 214 4.42 11.21 -1.38
C ILE A 214 4.49 10.12 -0.32
N GLN A 215 5.59 10.08 0.43
CA GLN A 215 5.78 9.21 1.58
C GLN A 215 5.92 10.04 2.86
N GLY A 216 5.69 9.43 4.02
CA GLY A 216 5.79 10.12 5.31
C GLY A 216 6.80 9.48 6.23
N THR A 217 7.39 10.25 7.14
CA THR A 217 8.22 9.70 8.21
C THR A 217 7.39 8.95 9.26
N CYS A 218 6.09 9.16 9.28
CA CYS A 218 5.12 8.51 10.18
C CYS A 218 3.71 8.56 9.58
N SER A 219 2.75 7.92 10.26
CA SER A 219 1.32 8.19 10.04
C SER A 219 1.03 9.67 10.36
N ASP A 220 -0.03 10.23 9.82
CA ASP A 220 -0.47 11.64 9.98
C ASP A 220 0.55 12.72 9.54
N ALA A 221 1.62 12.35 8.85
CA ALA A 221 2.57 13.32 8.30
C ALA A 221 1.94 14.26 7.24
N GLY A 222 0.66 14.04 6.88
CA GLY A 222 -0.09 14.82 5.90
C GLY A 222 0.08 14.33 4.47
N LYS A 223 0.43 13.06 4.27
CA LYS A 223 0.61 12.45 2.93
C LYS A 223 -0.61 12.65 2.03
N SER A 224 -1.80 12.30 2.53
CA SER A 224 -3.05 12.31 1.74
C SER A 224 -3.42 13.72 1.31
N VAL A 225 -3.27 14.70 2.21
CA VAL A 225 -3.53 16.14 1.92
C VAL A 225 -2.54 16.68 0.90
N LEU A 226 -1.23 16.37 1.06
CA LEU A 226 -0.20 16.80 0.09
C LEU A 226 -0.38 16.13 -1.28
N THR A 227 -0.82 14.86 -1.30
CA THR A 227 -1.14 14.16 -2.56
C THR A 227 -2.32 14.81 -3.26
N ALA A 228 -3.40 15.13 -2.53
CA ALA A 228 -4.56 15.83 -3.08
C ALA A 228 -4.18 17.23 -3.63
N ALA A 229 -3.34 17.97 -2.89
CA ALA A 229 -2.82 19.26 -3.35
C ALA A 229 -2.04 19.13 -4.65
N LEU A 230 -1.13 18.16 -4.74
CA LEU A 230 -0.30 17.95 -5.94
C LEU A 230 -1.14 17.45 -7.12
N CYS A 231 -2.13 16.58 -6.90
CA CYS A 231 -3.11 16.21 -7.91
C CYS A 231 -3.80 17.45 -8.49
N ARG A 232 -4.31 18.35 -7.62
CA ARG A 232 -4.97 19.58 -8.06
C ARG A 232 -4.01 20.55 -8.75
N ILE A 233 -2.78 20.71 -8.27
CA ILE A 233 -1.74 21.53 -8.89
C ILE A 233 -1.43 21.06 -10.31
N PHE A 234 -1.19 19.76 -10.49
CA PHE A 234 -0.89 19.21 -11.82
C PHE A 234 -2.08 19.33 -12.76
N LEU A 235 -3.31 19.13 -12.26
CA LEU A 235 -4.51 19.38 -13.06
C LEU A 235 -4.60 20.84 -13.51
N GLN A 236 -4.41 21.80 -12.60
CA GLN A 236 -4.43 23.25 -12.91
C GLN A 236 -3.33 23.64 -13.90
N ASP A 237 -2.20 22.92 -13.88
CA ASP A 237 -1.08 23.14 -14.82
C ASP A 237 -1.27 22.41 -16.16
N GLY A 238 -2.46 21.78 -16.38
CA GLY A 238 -2.90 21.23 -17.66
C GLY A 238 -2.55 19.74 -17.86
N TYR A 239 -2.11 19.01 -16.84
CA TYR A 239 -1.83 17.58 -16.95
C TYR A 239 -3.06 16.73 -16.68
N HIS A 240 -3.20 15.67 -17.46
CA HIS A 240 -4.18 14.61 -17.18
C HIS A 240 -3.61 13.68 -16.12
N VAL A 241 -4.02 13.88 -14.86
CA VAL A 241 -3.43 13.26 -13.66
C VAL A 241 -4.41 12.34 -12.95
N ALA A 242 -3.93 11.23 -12.39
CA ALA A 242 -4.70 10.38 -11.50
C ALA A 242 -3.93 10.07 -10.20
N PRO A 243 -4.64 9.88 -9.08
CA PRO A 243 -4.05 9.40 -7.83
C PRO A 243 -3.83 7.90 -7.86
N PHE A 244 -2.93 7.40 -7.01
CA PHE A 244 -2.74 5.96 -6.80
C PHE A 244 -2.20 5.67 -5.40
N LYS A 245 -2.84 4.75 -4.69
CA LYS A 245 -2.34 4.20 -3.42
C LYS A 245 -2.49 2.70 -3.43
N ALA A 246 -1.37 1.98 -3.58
CA ALA A 246 -1.36 0.54 -3.77
C ALA A 246 -2.10 -0.23 -2.67
N GLN A 247 -1.93 0.21 -1.42
CA GLN A 247 -2.63 -0.34 -0.26
C GLN A 247 -3.02 0.80 0.68
N ASN A 248 -4.28 0.82 1.09
CA ASN A 248 -4.75 1.70 2.15
C ASN A 248 -5.26 0.89 3.35
N MET A 249 -5.15 1.46 4.55
CA MET A 249 -5.78 0.93 5.75
C MET A 249 -6.63 2.05 6.35
N ALA A 250 -7.95 1.95 6.21
CA ALA A 250 -8.87 2.98 6.63
C ALA A 250 -10.23 2.41 7.01
N LEU A 251 -10.88 3.01 7.99
CA LEU A 251 -12.28 2.76 8.32
C LEU A 251 -13.24 3.55 7.42
N ASN A 252 -12.76 4.71 6.92
CA ASN A 252 -13.53 5.60 6.06
C ASN A 252 -13.39 5.16 4.59
N SER A 253 -14.50 4.88 3.95
CA SER A 253 -14.55 4.48 2.54
C SER A 253 -15.81 5.04 1.87
N GLY A 254 -15.84 5.00 0.56
CA GLY A 254 -17.02 5.30 -0.23
C GLY A 254 -17.15 4.34 -1.41
N VAL A 255 -18.12 4.59 -2.27
CA VAL A 255 -18.48 3.70 -3.38
C VAL A 255 -18.22 4.41 -4.71
N THR A 256 -17.56 3.72 -5.65
CA THR A 256 -17.38 4.21 -7.04
C THR A 256 -18.68 4.09 -7.82
N ALA A 257 -18.75 4.74 -8.98
CA ALA A 257 -19.92 4.64 -9.87
C ALA A 257 -20.24 3.19 -10.30
N LEU A 258 -19.26 2.29 -10.24
CA LEU A 258 -19.40 0.87 -10.57
C LEU A 258 -19.81 -0.01 -9.36
N GLY A 259 -20.11 0.59 -8.20
CA GLY A 259 -20.45 -0.17 -6.99
C GLY A 259 -19.24 -0.82 -6.34
N GLU A 260 -18.05 -0.24 -6.43
CA GLU A 260 -16.80 -0.73 -5.88
C GLU A 260 -16.39 0.11 -4.67
N GLU A 261 -15.84 -0.52 -3.63
CA GLU A 261 -15.43 0.17 -2.40
C GLU A 261 -14.00 0.70 -2.50
N MET A 262 -13.79 1.96 -2.12
CA MET A 262 -12.49 2.63 -2.15
C MET A 262 -12.29 3.51 -0.91
N GLY A 263 -11.03 3.69 -0.46
CA GLY A 263 -10.68 4.55 0.66
C GLY A 263 -11.09 6.02 0.43
N ARG A 264 -11.59 6.69 1.48
CA ARG A 264 -12.11 8.06 1.39
C ARG A 264 -11.05 9.05 0.89
N ALA A 265 -9.79 8.92 1.32
CA ALA A 265 -8.71 9.79 0.85
C ALA A 265 -8.52 9.73 -0.67
N GLN A 266 -8.62 8.53 -1.26
CA GLN A 266 -8.46 8.37 -2.71
C GLN A 266 -9.67 8.88 -3.49
N LEU A 267 -10.88 8.87 -2.90
CA LEU A 267 -12.06 9.57 -3.45
C LEU A 267 -11.80 11.07 -3.52
N VAL A 268 -11.30 11.67 -2.45
CA VAL A 268 -10.93 13.10 -2.41
C VAL A 268 -9.82 13.43 -3.42
N GLN A 269 -8.84 12.54 -3.56
CA GLN A 269 -7.75 12.72 -4.54
C GLN A 269 -8.24 12.58 -5.99
N ALA A 270 -9.18 11.69 -6.27
CA ALA A 270 -9.84 11.61 -7.58
C ALA A 270 -10.61 12.90 -7.89
N GLN A 271 -11.34 13.43 -6.90
CA GLN A 271 -12.02 14.72 -7.02
C GLN A 271 -11.01 15.87 -7.20
N ALA A 272 -9.85 15.82 -6.56
CA ALA A 272 -8.77 16.78 -6.78
C ALA A 272 -8.29 16.78 -8.24
N CYS A 273 -8.32 15.62 -8.89
CA CYS A 273 -8.05 15.46 -10.33
C CYS A 273 -9.25 15.76 -11.23
N ARG A 274 -10.44 16.02 -10.67
CA ARG A 274 -11.73 16.14 -11.40
C ARG A 274 -12.01 14.93 -12.31
N ILE A 275 -11.76 13.74 -11.78
CA ILE A 275 -12.06 12.46 -12.45
C ILE A 275 -12.95 11.60 -11.57
N ASP A 276 -13.69 10.67 -12.18
CA ASP A 276 -14.49 9.72 -11.45
C ASP A 276 -13.63 8.76 -10.64
N PRO A 277 -14.00 8.46 -9.40
CA PRO A 277 -13.31 7.47 -8.59
C PRO A 277 -13.36 6.08 -9.22
N ASP A 278 -12.23 5.39 -9.19
CA ASP A 278 -12.04 4.06 -9.76
C ASP A 278 -11.24 3.19 -8.79
N ALA A 279 -11.67 1.96 -8.55
CA ALA A 279 -11.02 1.03 -7.62
C ALA A 279 -9.55 0.75 -7.97
N ARG A 280 -9.13 0.95 -9.23
CA ARG A 280 -7.73 0.88 -9.65
C ARG A 280 -6.84 1.91 -8.94
N MET A 281 -7.40 3.04 -8.48
CA MET A 281 -6.66 4.06 -7.74
C MET A 281 -6.31 3.62 -6.32
N ASN A 282 -7.05 2.63 -5.77
CA ASN A 282 -6.77 2.01 -4.47
C ASN A 282 -7.04 0.49 -4.53
N PRO A 283 -6.18 -0.28 -5.20
CA PRO A 283 -6.43 -1.70 -5.47
C PRO A 283 -6.53 -2.57 -4.23
N ILE A 284 -5.91 -2.19 -3.11
CA ILE A 284 -6.04 -2.90 -1.84
C ILE A 284 -6.53 -1.94 -0.76
N LEU A 285 -7.67 -2.25 -0.14
CA LEU A 285 -8.17 -1.56 1.04
C LEU A 285 -8.32 -2.55 2.20
N LEU A 286 -7.74 -2.21 3.35
CA LEU A 286 -7.84 -2.95 4.59
C LEU A 286 -8.77 -2.18 5.54
N LYS A 287 -9.84 -2.84 6.00
CA LYS A 287 -10.74 -2.27 7.03
C LYS A 287 -10.56 -3.03 8.33
N PRO A 288 -9.87 -2.45 9.32
CA PRO A 288 -9.73 -3.06 10.65
C PRO A 288 -11.10 -3.36 11.25
N HIS A 289 -11.27 -4.56 11.80
CA HIS A 289 -12.47 -4.95 12.55
C HIS A 289 -12.14 -5.39 13.97
N SER A 290 -10.85 -5.55 14.30
CA SER A 290 -10.33 -5.88 15.62
C SER A 290 -8.89 -5.37 15.75
N ASN A 291 -8.27 -5.54 16.91
CA ASN A 291 -6.86 -5.14 17.12
C ASN A 291 -5.87 -5.90 16.22
N THR A 292 -6.25 -7.05 15.67
CA THR A 292 -5.34 -7.92 14.89
C THR A 292 -5.90 -8.31 13.53
N GLY A 293 -7.17 -8.05 13.24
CA GLY A 293 -7.84 -8.51 12.02
C GLY A 293 -8.37 -7.38 11.16
N SER A 294 -8.34 -7.60 9.83
CA SER A 294 -8.90 -6.67 8.84
C SER A 294 -9.74 -7.42 7.80
N GLN A 295 -10.81 -6.79 7.34
CA GLN A 295 -11.45 -7.17 6.09
C GLN A 295 -10.56 -6.69 4.94
N VAL A 296 -10.20 -7.61 4.06
CA VAL A 296 -9.37 -7.33 2.87
C VAL A 296 -10.29 -7.12 1.68
N ILE A 297 -10.12 -5.99 1.00
CA ILE A 297 -10.85 -5.60 -0.20
C ILE A 297 -9.83 -5.46 -1.31
N VAL A 298 -10.02 -6.14 -2.43
CA VAL A 298 -9.14 -6.09 -3.61
C VAL A 298 -9.97 -5.64 -4.81
N MET A 299 -9.49 -4.61 -5.50
CA MET A 299 -10.20 -4.01 -6.63
C MET A 299 -11.67 -3.69 -6.31
N GLY A 300 -11.88 -3.05 -5.14
CA GLY A 300 -13.17 -2.63 -4.66
C GLY A 300 -14.12 -3.73 -4.17
N ARG A 301 -13.68 -5.01 -4.13
CA ARG A 301 -14.52 -6.15 -3.72
C ARG A 301 -13.92 -6.88 -2.51
N PRO A 302 -14.73 -7.26 -1.52
CA PRO A 302 -14.28 -8.04 -0.38
C PRO A 302 -13.77 -9.42 -0.82
N VAL A 303 -12.55 -9.79 -0.38
CA VAL A 303 -11.96 -11.12 -0.67
C VAL A 303 -11.86 -12.00 0.57
N GLY A 304 -12.14 -11.46 1.76
CA GLY A 304 -12.17 -12.20 3.01
C GLY A 304 -11.68 -11.38 4.21
N ARG A 305 -11.57 -12.06 5.35
CA ARG A 305 -10.96 -11.54 6.58
C ARG A 305 -9.63 -12.21 6.78
N MET A 306 -8.65 -11.45 7.22
CA MET A 306 -7.30 -11.95 7.50
C MET A 306 -6.78 -11.31 8.78
N ASP A 307 -6.09 -12.08 9.59
CA ASP A 307 -5.28 -11.49 10.64
C ASP A 307 -4.00 -10.85 10.06
N ALA A 308 -3.28 -10.10 10.90
CA ALA A 308 -2.07 -9.38 10.47
C ALA A 308 -0.98 -10.33 9.93
N ARG A 309 -0.83 -11.54 10.47
CA ARG A 309 0.17 -12.54 10.02
C ARG A 309 -0.25 -13.19 8.70
N GLU A 310 -1.52 -13.56 8.59
CA GLU A 310 -2.08 -14.10 7.37
C GLU A 310 -1.95 -13.09 6.23
N TYR A 311 -2.33 -11.84 6.47
CA TYR A 311 -2.21 -10.79 5.48
C TYR A 311 -0.76 -10.52 5.10
N PHE A 312 0.17 -10.48 6.06
CA PHE A 312 1.60 -10.30 5.77
C PHE A 312 2.15 -11.36 4.81
N THR A 313 1.69 -12.60 4.94
CA THR A 313 2.05 -13.71 4.04
C THR A 313 1.30 -13.62 2.70
N ALA A 314 0.01 -13.27 2.74
CA ALA A 314 -0.88 -13.24 1.59
C ALA A 314 -0.67 -12.04 0.66
N LYS A 315 -0.25 -10.87 1.18
CA LYS A 315 -0.22 -9.61 0.41
C LYS A 315 0.64 -9.67 -0.86
N ARG A 316 1.65 -10.55 -0.93
CA ARG A 316 2.42 -10.76 -2.15
C ARG A 316 1.60 -11.37 -3.29
N ARG A 317 0.52 -12.10 -2.97
CA ARG A 317 -0.39 -12.67 -3.99
C ARG A 317 -1.20 -11.60 -4.69
N PHE A 318 -1.44 -10.46 -4.03
CA PHE A 318 -2.18 -9.32 -4.60
C PHE A 318 -1.28 -8.35 -5.37
N TRP A 319 0.05 -8.55 -5.34
CA TRP A 319 0.98 -7.68 -6.06
C TRP A 319 0.72 -7.61 -7.58
N PRO A 320 0.40 -8.72 -8.28
CA PRO A 320 0.02 -8.66 -9.69
C PRO A 320 -1.20 -7.76 -9.97
N ASP A 321 -2.21 -7.77 -9.07
CA ASP A 321 -3.39 -6.92 -9.21
C ASP A 321 -3.04 -5.44 -9.02
N VAL A 322 -2.16 -5.13 -8.06
CA VAL A 322 -1.63 -3.78 -7.83
C VAL A 322 -0.88 -3.28 -9.09
N CYS A 323 0.00 -4.12 -9.66
CA CYS A 323 0.75 -3.77 -10.87
C CYS A 323 -0.18 -3.54 -12.05
N LYS A 324 -1.15 -4.41 -12.27
CA LYS A 324 -2.13 -4.31 -13.36
C LYS A 324 -2.99 -3.05 -13.23
N ALA A 325 -3.43 -2.72 -12.02
CA ALA A 325 -4.19 -1.50 -11.75
C ALA A 325 -3.34 -0.25 -12.08
N TYR A 326 -2.09 -0.21 -11.61
CA TYR A 326 -1.17 0.88 -11.90
C TYR A 326 -0.89 1.03 -13.40
N ASP A 327 -0.56 -0.07 -14.09
CA ASP A 327 -0.22 -0.05 -15.51
C ASP A 327 -1.41 0.43 -16.35
N SER A 328 -2.64 0.00 -16.00
CA SER A 328 -3.87 0.44 -16.66
C SER A 328 -4.11 1.94 -16.49
N LEU A 329 -3.94 2.49 -15.29
CA LEU A 329 -4.03 3.94 -15.06
C LEU A 329 -2.91 4.70 -15.77
N ALA A 330 -1.69 4.16 -15.77
CA ALA A 330 -0.56 4.77 -16.49
C ALA A 330 -0.74 4.79 -18.01
N ASP A 331 -1.58 3.93 -18.57
CA ASP A 331 -1.96 3.96 -19.97
C ASP A 331 -2.96 5.08 -20.31
N GLU A 332 -3.83 5.41 -19.34
CA GLU A 332 -4.89 6.41 -19.51
C GLU A 332 -4.43 7.83 -19.16
N TYR A 333 -3.57 7.99 -18.15
CA TYR A 333 -3.18 9.29 -17.62
C TYR A 333 -1.74 9.65 -17.99
N GLU A 334 -1.44 10.95 -18.05
CA GLU A 334 -0.11 11.46 -18.38
C GLU A 334 0.83 11.44 -17.16
N LEU A 335 0.28 11.58 -15.97
CA LEU A 335 1.00 11.68 -14.70
C LEU A 335 0.25 10.93 -13.61
N LEU A 336 0.96 10.20 -12.76
CA LEU A 336 0.38 9.57 -11.59
C LEU A 336 0.95 10.15 -10.29
N CYS A 337 0.05 10.55 -9.38
CA CYS A 337 0.39 10.95 -8.02
C CYS A 337 0.18 9.78 -7.07
N LEU A 338 1.27 9.21 -6.55
CA LEU A 338 1.22 8.08 -5.66
C LEU A 338 1.28 8.51 -4.20
N GLU A 339 0.63 7.75 -3.34
CA GLU A 339 0.71 7.91 -1.89
C GLU A 339 1.24 6.64 -1.24
N GLY A 340 2.19 6.79 -0.29
CA GLY A 340 2.68 5.71 0.56
C GLY A 340 1.79 5.49 1.79
N ALA A 341 2.02 4.40 2.52
CA ALA A 341 1.35 4.10 3.78
C ALA A 341 2.36 4.00 4.94
N GLY A 342 2.01 4.56 6.11
CA GLY A 342 2.89 4.59 7.27
C GLY A 342 4.21 5.29 6.95
N SER A 343 5.33 4.61 7.25
CA SER A 343 6.69 5.09 6.97
C SER A 343 7.50 4.09 6.16
N PRO A 344 8.26 4.52 5.14
CA PRO A 344 9.21 3.64 4.44
C PRO A 344 10.43 3.27 5.31
N GLY A 345 10.57 3.90 6.47
CA GLY A 345 11.62 3.61 7.45
C GLY A 345 11.35 2.41 8.36
N GLU A 346 10.17 1.78 8.26
CA GLU A 346 9.82 0.60 9.05
C GLU A 346 10.53 -0.66 8.54
N ILE A 347 11.70 -0.94 9.12
CA ILE A 347 12.65 -1.97 8.68
C ILE A 347 12.01 -3.36 8.66
N ASN A 348 11.16 -3.67 9.64
CA ASN A 348 10.44 -4.94 9.77
C ASN A 348 9.44 -5.19 8.64
N LEU A 349 8.93 -4.16 7.98
CA LEU A 349 7.93 -4.26 6.90
C LEU A 349 8.54 -4.24 5.50
N LYS A 350 9.81 -3.83 5.36
CA LYS A 350 10.47 -3.66 4.04
C LYS A 350 10.45 -4.90 3.16
N SER A 351 10.63 -6.09 3.74
CA SER A 351 10.70 -7.35 2.97
C SER A 351 9.40 -7.73 2.28
N ALA A 352 8.27 -7.21 2.76
CA ALA A 352 6.95 -7.46 2.22
C ALA A 352 6.22 -6.15 1.84
N ASP A 353 6.97 -5.09 1.59
CA ASP A 353 6.41 -3.80 1.15
C ASP A 353 5.76 -3.93 -0.23
N VAL A 354 4.53 -3.46 -0.35
CA VAL A 354 3.77 -3.37 -1.61
C VAL A 354 3.28 -1.95 -1.88
N VAL A 355 3.53 -1.00 -0.98
CA VAL A 355 2.91 0.32 -1.03
C VAL A 355 3.91 1.47 -1.00
N ASN A 356 5.10 1.30 -0.43
CA ASN A 356 6.10 2.36 -0.30
C ASN A 356 7.20 2.25 -1.38
N MET A 357 8.43 1.90 -0.99
CA MET A 357 9.58 1.97 -1.90
C MET A 357 9.54 0.94 -3.04
N ASN A 358 8.95 -0.24 -2.82
CA ASN A 358 8.77 -1.21 -3.90
C ASN A 358 7.77 -0.71 -4.96
N MET A 359 6.69 -0.04 -4.53
CA MET A 359 5.76 0.59 -5.46
C MET A 359 6.42 1.79 -6.17
N ALA A 360 7.18 2.62 -5.45
CA ALA A 360 7.95 3.71 -6.04
C ALA A 360 8.93 3.20 -7.11
N ARG A 361 9.61 2.08 -6.85
CA ARG A 361 10.51 1.44 -7.81
C ARG A 361 9.77 0.91 -9.03
N TYR A 362 8.63 0.24 -8.82
CA TYR A 362 7.81 -0.28 -9.91
C TYR A 362 7.31 0.84 -10.83
N ALA A 363 6.78 1.91 -10.24
CA ALA A 363 6.31 3.09 -10.94
C ALA A 363 7.44 3.97 -11.48
N ARG A 364 8.71 3.74 -11.09
CA ARG A 364 9.84 4.65 -11.27
C ARG A 364 9.56 6.06 -10.78
N ALA A 365 8.76 6.16 -9.73
CA ALA A 365 8.31 7.41 -9.16
C ALA A 365 9.45 8.16 -8.48
N ARG A 366 9.43 9.48 -8.57
CA ARG A 366 10.22 10.35 -7.71
C ARG A 366 9.53 10.47 -6.37
N VAL A 367 10.27 10.33 -5.28
CA VAL A 367 9.71 10.29 -3.93
C VAL A 367 9.94 11.63 -3.22
N LEU A 368 8.90 12.18 -2.62
CA LEU A 368 8.97 13.24 -1.62
C LEU A 368 8.72 12.63 -0.25
N LEU A 369 9.63 12.85 0.70
CA LEU A 369 9.46 12.40 2.07
C LEU A 369 8.95 13.56 2.93
N ALA A 370 7.69 13.48 3.35
CA ALA A 370 7.03 14.46 4.20
C ALA A 370 7.22 14.13 5.68
N GLY A 371 7.42 15.15 6.50
CA GLY A 371 7.53 15.01 7.96
C GLY A 371 6.70 16.06 8.68
N ASP A 372 6.05 15.65 9.77
CA ASP A 372 5.26 16.50 10.65
C ASP A 372 6.18 17.19 11.67
N ILE A 373 6.34 18.51 11.55
CA ILE A 373 7.20 19.29 12.46
C ILE A 373 6.51 19.59 13.80
N ASP A 374 5.20 19.59 13.83
CA ASP A 374 4.41 19.88 15.04
C ASP A 374 4.62 18.82 16.14
N ARG A 375 5.00 17.60 15.73
CA ARG A 375 5.39 16.49 16.65
C ARG A 375 6.80 16.63 17.24
N GLY A 376 7.62 17.58 16.74
CA GLY A 376 9.02 17.68 17.08
C GLY A 376 9.93 16.67 16.38
N GLY A 377 11.23 16.97 16.29
CA GLY A 377 12.25 16.06 15.79
C GLY A 377 12.18 15.71 14.30
N VAL A 378 11.52 16.52 13.46
CA VAL A 378 11.28 16.22 12.03
C VAL A 378 12.57 15.92 11.25
N TYR A 379 13.64 16.69 11.49
CA TYR A 379 14.92 16.47 10.80
C TYR A 379 15.63 15.19 11.25
N ALA A 380 15.49 14.80 12.52
CA ALA A 380 15.98 13.50 13.01
C ALA A 380 15.19 12.35 12.35
N SER A 381 13.86 12.51 12.19
CA SER A 381 13.01 11.54 11.51
C SER A 381 13.37 11.40 10.03
N PHE A 382 13.69 12.50 9.33
CA PHE A 382 14.19 12.46 7.95
C PHE A 382 15.51 11.70 7.85
N LEU A 383 16.49 12.02 8.71
CA LEU A 383 17.78 11.36 8.70
C LEU A 383 17.65 9.88 9.08
N GLY A 384 16.88 9.55 10.11
CA GLY A 384 16.64 8.17 10.51
C GLY A 384 16.03 7.35 9.36
N THR A 385 15.00 7.88 8.69
CA THR A 385 14.39 7.23 7.52
C THR A 385 15.40 7.09 6.38
N TRP A 386 16.15 8.15 6.06
CA TRP A 386 17.22 8.11 5.06
C TRP A 386 18.29 7.06 5.34
N MET A 387 18.67 6.87 6.60
CA MET A 387 19.67 5.87 6.99
C MET A 387 19.17 4.44 6.79
N THR A 388 17.87 4.20 6.89
CA THR A 388 17.27 2.89 6.61
C THR A 388 17.18 2.56 5.12
N PHE A 389 17.36 3.55 4.24
CA PHE A 389 17.24 3.37 2.79
C PHE A 389 18.45 2.66 2.19
N ALA A 390 18.17 1.67 1.35
CA ALA A 390 19.15 1.07 0.46
C ALA A 390 19.62 2.10 -0.61
N PRO A 391 20.78 1.89 -1.26
CA PRO A 391 21.27 2.82 -2.29
C PRO A 391 20.23 3.15 -3.36
N TRP A 392 19.53 2.18 -3.90
CA TRP A 392 18.50 2.37 -4.92
C TRP A 392 17.27 3.17 -4.42
N GLU A 393 16.91 3.04 -3.12
CA GLU A 393 15.84 3.83 -2.50
C GLU A 393 16.23 5.30 -2.39
N LYS A 394 17.49 5.55 -2.03
CA LYS A 394 18.09 6.90 -1.96
C LYS A 394 18.07 7.61 -3.31
N GLU A 395 18.24 6.88 -4.42
CA GLU A 395 18.19 7.44 -5.78
C GLU A 395 16.79 7.93 -6.15
N LEU A 396 15.74 7.24 -5.70
CA LEU A 396 14.37 7.63 -5.98
C LEU A 396 13.94 8.89 -5.21
N LEU A 397 14.52 9.16 -4.03
CA LEU A 397 14.19 10.33 -3.24
C LEU A 397 14.59 11.61 -3.97
N ALA A 398 13.62 12.49 -4.24
CA ALA A 398 13.83 13.82 -4.83
C ALA A 398 14.14 14.87 -3.76
N GLY A 399 13.53 14.77 -2.59
CA GLY A 399 13.74 15.69 -1.47
C GLY A 399 12.79 15.49 -0.31
N PHE A 400 12.90 16.38 0.67
CA PHE A 400 12.11 16.37 1.89
C PHE A 400 11.08 17.50 1.88
N VAL A 401 9.95 17.33 2.58
CA VAL A 401 8.92 18.35 2.75
C VAL A 401 8.61 18.45 4.25
N VAL A 402 8.87 19.60 4.83
CA VAL A 402 8.45 19.92 6.20
C VAL A 402 6.98 20.34 6.15
N ASN A 403 6.12 19.64 6.90
CA ASN A 403 4.68 19.88 6.92
C ASN A 403 4.21 20.35 8.30
N LYS A 404 3.06 21.02 8.33
CA LYS A 404 2.40 21.53 9.54
C LYS A 404 3.24 22.53 10.33
N PHE A 405 3.99 23.38 9.65
CA PHE A 405 4.86 24.36 10.27
C PHE A 405 4.10 25.54 10.82
N ARG A 406 4.52 26.03 11.98
CA ARG A 406 4.03 27.26 12.62
C ARG A 406 5.22 28.14 12.93
N GLY A 407 5.23 29.38 12.46
CA GLY A 407 6.28 30.35 12.70
C GLY A 407 6.97 30.85 11.44
N ASP A 408 8.18 31.37 11.58
CA ASP A 408 9.00 31.89 10.50
C ASP A 408 9.84 30.78 9.86
N PRO A 409 9.60 30.42 8.58
CA PRO A 409 10.34 29.36 7.90
C PRO A 409 11.84 29.64 7.72
N ASP A 410 12.26 30.90 7.74
CA ASP A 410 13.68 31.27 7.59
C ASP A 410 14.55 30.74 8.72
N LEU A 411 13.97 30.55 9.91
CA LEU A 411 14.63 29.92 11.05
C LEU A 411 15.07 28.46 10.79
N LEU A 412 14.49 27.80 9.78
CA LEU A 412 14.82 26.43 9.42
C LEU A 412 15.99 26.31 8.42
N THR A 413 16.49 27.43 7.88
CA THR A 413 17.56 27.45 6.87
C THR A 413 18.83 26.68 7.27
N PRO A 414 19.35 26.80 8.52
CA PRO A 414 20.52 26.01 8.94
C PRO A 414 20.24 24.48 8.91
N ALA A 415 19.04 24.08 9.31
CA ALA A 415 18.64 22.68 9.29
C ALA A 415 18.48 22.14 7.84
N HIS A 416 17.98 22.96 6.91
CA HIS A 416 17.93 22.63 5.48
C HIS A 416 19.34 22.42 4.90
N SER A 417 20.29 23.30 5.26
CA SER A 417 21.68 23.16 4.85
C SER A 417 22.32 21.90 5.41
N TYR A 418 22.05 21.58 6.68
CA TYR A 418 22.50 20.35 7.32
C TYR A 418 21.95 19.10 6.60
N MET A 419 20.65 19.08 6.26
CA MET A 419 20.04 17.98 5.53
C MET A 419 20.71 17.79 4.17
N ARG A 420 20.90 18.86 3.41
CA ARG A 420 21.56 18.81 2.11
C ARG A 420 22.99 18.26 2.20
N ASN A 421 23.76 18.70 3.20
CA ASN A 421 25.13 18.23 3.40
C ASN A 421 25.20 16.76 3.77
N ARG A 422 24.25 16.25 4.56
CA ARG A 422 24.22 14.85 5.02
C ARG A 422 23.66 13.87 4.02
N THR A 423 22.71 14.29 3.20
CA THR A 423 21.94 13.39 2.33
C THR A 423 22.14 13.65 0.84
N GLY A 424 22.68 14.81 0.48
CA GLY A 424 22.72 15.27 -0.92
C GLY A 424 21.35 15.69 -1.47
N LYS A 425 20.29 15.65 -0.65
CA LYS A 425 18.91 15.94 -1.08
C LYS A 425 18.41 17.23 -0.43
N PRO A 426 17.67 18.08 -1.19
CA PRO A 426 17.13 19.33 -0.67
C PRO A 426 15.89 19.11 0.21
N VAL A 427 15.62 20.07 1.09
CA VAL A 427 14.27 20.33 1.58
C VAL A 427 13.57 21.19 0.53
N LEU A 428 12.48 20.69 -0.04
CA LEU A 428 11.77 21.28 -1.19
C LEU A 428 10.66 22.23 -0.78
N GLY A 429 10.30 22.25 0.49
CA GLY A 429 9.29 23.19 0.97
C GLY A 429 9.00 23.03 2.45
N VAL A 430 8.41 24.11 2.99
CA VAL A 430 7.90 24.20 4.36
C VAL A 430 6.43 24.61 4.26
N ILE A 431 5.56 23.61 4.43
CA ILE A 431 4.12 23.80 4.31
C ILE A 431 3.57 24.26 5.67
N PRO A 432 2.86 25.40 5.73
CA PRO A 432 2.31 25.90 6.98
C PRO A 432 1.23 24.97 7.54
N MET A 433 0.99 25.06 8.85
CA MET A 433 -0.17 24.41 9.47
C MET A 433 -1.44 25.07 8.91
N MET A 434 -2.19 24.28 8.18
CA MET A 434 -3.44 24.72 7.58
C MET A 434 -4.59 24.36 8.53
N ARG A 435 -5.35 25.38 8.94
CA ARG A 435 -6.61 25.24 9.68
C ARG A 435 -7.75 25.57 8.74
N ASP A 436 -8.91 25.02 8.95
CA ASP A 436 -10.16 25.37 8.27
C ASP A 436 -10.16 25.14 6.74
N ILE A 437 -9.39 24.16 6.25
CA ILE A 437 -9.41 23.81 4.82
C ILE A 437 -10.66 23.02 4.43
N ASN A 438 -11.36 22.42 5.41
CA ASN A 438 -12.58 21.63 5.21
C ASN A 438 -12.39 20.45 4.21
N ILE A 439 -11.20 19.82 4.21
CA ILE A 439 -10.93 18.59 3.46
C ILE A 439 -11.05 17.42 4.42
N PRO A 440 -11.83 16.39 4.10
CA PRO A 440 -11.95 15.19 4.93
C PRO A 440 -10.58 14.54 5.17
N GLU A 441 -10.16 14.47 6.44
CA GLU A 441 -8.95 13.75 6.86
C GLU A 441 -9.29 12.28 7.15
N GLU A 442 -8.47 11.34 6.68
CA GLU A 442 -8.72 9.91 6.81
C GLU A 442 -8.36 9.35 8.20
N ASP A 443 -7.30 9.86 8.81
CA ASP A 443 -6.65 9.25 9.97
C ASP A 443 -7.06 9.85 11.33
N ARG A 444 -7.84 10.93 11.36
CA ARG A 444 -8.31 11.52 12.60
C ARG A 444 -9.71 11.02 12.94
N ALA A 445 -9.82 10.18 13.97
CA ALA A 445 -11.08 9.89 14.64
C ALA A 445 -11.58 11.07 15.49
N THR A 446 -11.16 12.30 15.18
CA THR A 446 -11.58 13.54 15.82
C THR A 446 -12.20 14.42 14.75
N LEU A 447 -13.49 14.71 14.91
CA LEU A 447 -14.13 15.78 14.14
C LEU A 447 -13.36 17.08 14.37
N PRO A 448 -13.22 17.95 13.35
CA PRO A 448 -12.67 19.28 13.58
C PRO A 448 -13.48 19.95 14.69
N PRO A 449 -12.83 20.71 15.59
CA PRO A 449 -13.57 21.52 16.56
C PRO A 449 -14.51 22.43 15.77
N GLY A 450 -15.81 22.31 16.03
CA GLY A 450 -16.80 23.19 15.43
C GLY A 450 -16.50 24.64 15.84
N HIS A 451 -16.90 25.61 15.03
CA HIS A 451 -16.77 27.07 15.35
C HIS A 451 -17.32 27.45 16.73
N GLY A 452 -17.99 26.55 17.42
CA GLY A 452 -18.61 26.69 18.72
C GLY A 452 -17.74 26.50 19.97
N GLU A 453 -16.41 26.34 19.87
CA GLU A 453 -15.54 26.32 21.06
C GLU A 453 -15.43 27.72 21.73
N HIS A 454 -15.88 28.76 21.08
CA HIS A 454 -15.95 30.12 21.63
C HIS A 454 -17.36 30.43 22.16
N GLY A 455 -17.62 30.03 23.42
CA GLY A 455 -18.73 30.50 24.22
C GLY A 455 -20.11 29.95 23.83
N LYS A 456 -20.94 29.69 24.83
CA LYS A 456 -22.38 29.40 24.67
C LYS A 456 -23.05 30.63 24.04
N HIS A 457 -23.09 30.71 22.71
CA HIS A 457 -24.05 31.58 22.07
C HIS A 457 -25.44 30.93 22.26
N ALA A 458 -26.36 31.69 22.82
CA ALA A 458 -27.71 31.24 23.18
C ALA A 458 -28.54 30.73 21.98
N ASP A 459 -28.04 30.87 20.75
CA ASP A 459 -28.71 30.52 19.50
C ASP A 459 -27.95 29.45 18.65
N CYS A 460 -27.07 28.65 19.26
CA CYS A 460 -26.42 27.54 18.59
C CYS A 460 -27.14 26.20 18.88
N LEU A 461 -27.34 25.39 17.85
CA LEU A 461 -27.84 24.03 17.97
C LEU A 461 -26.74 23.09 18.54
N ASP A 462 -27.01 22.47 19.70
CA ASP A 462 -26.06 21.53 20.31
C ASP A 462 -26.23 20.11 19.73
N VAL A 463 -25.24 19.67 18.94
CA VAL A 463 -25.23 18.36 18.29
C VAL A 463 -24.17 17.48 18.93
N ALA A 464 -24.59 16.36 19.53
CA ALA A 464 -23.72 15.34 20.13
C ALA A 464 -23.56 14.14 19.21
N VAL A 465 -22.35 13.88 18.74
CA VAL A 465 -22.01 12.64 18.02
C VAL A 465 -21.43 11.65 19.02
N VAL A 466 -22.09 10.52 19.20
CA VAL A 466 -21.58 9.45 20.05
C VAL A 466 -20.45 8.74 19.34
N MET A 467 -19.28 8.60 19.99
CA MET A 467 -18.05 8.09 19.38
C MET A 467 -17.66 6.73 19.97
N PRO A 468 -18.21 5.61 19.46
CA PRO A 468 -17.74 4.29 19.83
C PRO A 468 -16.34 4.00 19.30
N ALA A 469 -15.75 2.85 19.69
CA ALA A 469 -14.36 2.53 19.38
C ALA A 469 -14.08 2.33 17.89
N HIS A 470 -15.04 1.78 17.13
CA HIS A 470 -14.87 1.42 15.70
C HIS A 470 -15.72 2.31 14.79
N VAL A 471 -15.86 3.60 15.11
CA VAL A 471 -16.55 4.56 14.23
C VAL A 471 -16.00 4.48 12.83
N SER A 472 -16.89 4.41 11.85
CA SER A 472 -16.57 4.49 10.43
C SER A 472 -17.32 5.64 9.77
N ASN A 473 -16.74 6.20 8.70
CA ASN A 473 -17.33 7.30 7.92
C ASN A 473 -17.72 8.52 8.79
N PHE A 474 -16.94 8.81 9.83
CA PHE A 474 -17.19 9.98 10.70
C PHE A 474 -17.11 11.31 9.95
N THR A 475 -16.55 11.31 8.74
CA THR A 475 -16.54 12.45 7.82
C THR A 475 -17.94 12.89 7.38
N ASP A 476 -18.96 12.04 7.52
CA ASP A 476 -20.37 12.39 7.26
C ASP A 476 -20.85 13.60 8.06
N PHE A 477 -20.19 13.90 9.19
CA PHE A 477 -20.57 15.00 10.08
C PHE A 477 -19.70 16.24 9.93
N ALA A 478 -18.67 16.20 9.08
CA ALA A 478 -17.82 17.36 8.81
C ALA A 478 -18.61 18.57 8.25
N PRO A 479 -19.63 18.38 7.39
CA PRO A 479 -20.46 19.47 6.94
C PRO A 479 -21.23 20.19 8.06
N LEU A 480 -21.64 19.47 9.12
CA LEU A 480 -22.27 20.08 10.29
C LEU A 480 -21.28 20.94 11.10
N ALA A 481 -20.02 20.52 11.17
CA ALA A 481 -18.98 21.29 11.86
C ALA A 481 -18.68 22.64 11.15
N ALA A 482 -18.95 22.72 9.86
CA ALA A 482 -18.76 23.93 9.06
C ALA A 482 -19.90 24.96 9.27
N GLU A 483 -21.05 24.55 9.82
CA GLU A 483 -22.19 25.43 10.04
C GLU A 483 -21.97 26.37 11.26
N PRO A 484 -22.05 27.69 11.09
CA PRO A 484 -21.71 28.63 12.16
C PRO A 484 -22.70 28.63 13.33
N ASP A 485 -23.94 28.14 13.11
CA ASP A 485 -25.00 28.05 14.11
C ASP A 485 -25.18 26.63 14.67
N VAL A 486 -24.18 25.75 14.48
CA VAL A 486 -24.11 24.38 15.00
C VAL A 486 -22.88 24.24 15.89
N ARG A 487 -23.10 23.76 17.10
CA ARG A 487 -22.05 23.30 18.00
C ARG A 487 -21.96 21.79 17.93
N LEU A 488 -21.03 21.28 17.12
CA LEU A 488 -20.79 19.83 17.01
C LEU A 488 -19.77 19.41 18.07
N ARG A 489 -20.12 18.39 18.86
CA ARG A 489 -19.23 17.82 19.88
C ARG A 489 -19.25 16.32 19.88
N GLN A 490 -18.13 15.73 20.25
CA GLN A 490 -17.96 14.29 20.40
C GLN A 490 -18.32 13.89 21.83
N VAL A 491 -19.00 12.76 21.99
CA VAL A 491 -19.38 12.20 23.29
C VAL A 491 -18.92 10.76 23.37
N ARG A 492 -17.99 10.48 24.28
CA ARG A 492 -17.43 9.16 24.55
C ARG A 492 -17.84 8.60 25.91
N THR A 493 -18.15 9.49 26.85
CA THR A 493 -18.49 9.14 28.22
C THR A 493 -19.77 9.85 28.66
N ARG A 494 -20.35 9.38 29.75
CA ARG A 494 -21.57 9.97 30.35
C ARG A 494 -21.34 11.41 30.80
N GLU A 495 -20.15 11.74 31.28
CA GLU A 495 -19.78 13.08 31.74
C GLU A 495 -19.78 14.10 30.60
N GLU A 496 -19.47 13.67 29.37
CA GLU A 496 -19.46 14.51 28.18
C GLU A 496 -20.85 14.73 27.57
N TRP A 497 -21.89 14.04 28.07
CA TRP A 497 -23.22 14.04 27.48
C TRP A 497 -23.86 15.44 27.39
N GLY A 498 -23.87 16.18 28.48
CA GLY A 498 -24.51 17.49 28.53
C GLY A 498 -26.04 17.45 28.31
N ASN A 499 -26.56 18.38 27.51
CA ASN A 499 -27.97 18.44 27.14
C ASN A 499 -28.15 18.74 25.65
N PRO A 500 -27.83 17.79 24.75
CA PRO A 500 -27.88 18.01 23.32
C PRO A 500 -29.31 18.25 22.81
N ASP A 501 -29.42 18.95 21.70
CA ASP A 501 -30.66 19.13 20.94
C ASP A 501 -30.84 17.98 19.94
N LEU A 502 -29.73 17.55 19.32
CA LEU A 502 -29.64 16.41 18.41
C LEU A 502 -28.54 15.45 18.90
N VAL A 503 -28.87 14.16 18.94
CA VAL A 503 -27.88 13.09 19.11
C VAL A 503 -27.72 12.30 17.83
N ILE A 504 -26.46 12.00 17.47
CA ILE A 504 -26.14 11.21 16.28
C ILE A 504 -25.42 9.94 16.73
N LEU A 505 -25.94 8.77 16.31
CA LEU A 505 -25.26 7.49 16.34
C LEU A 505 -24.62 7.25 14.97
N PRO A 506 -23.30 7.28 14.87
CA PRO A 506 -22.60 7.20 13.58
C PRO A 506 -22.56 5.78 13.02
N GLY A 507 -22.02 5.66 11.80
CA GLY A 507 -21.61 4.40 11.22
C GLY A 507 -20.51 3.73 12.02
N THR A 508 -20.53 2.40 12.05
CA THR A 508 -19.50 1.60 12.72
C THR A 508 -19.18 0.34 11.92
N LYS A 509 -17.96 -0.16 12.08
CA LYS A 509 -17.51 -1.40 11.46
C LYS A 509 -17.83 -2.64 12.30
N SER A 510 -18.13 -2.49 13.59
CA SER A 510 -18.44 -3.59 14.51
C SER A 510 -19.58 -3.20 15.43
N VAL A 511 -20.82 -3.38 14.93
CA VAL A 511 -22.03 -2.88 15.59
C VAL A 511 -22.22 -3.49 16.97
N ALA A 512 -22.06 -4.82 17.12
CA ALA A 512 -22.23 -5.51 18.39
C ALA A 512 -21.18 -5.07 19.42
N ALA A 513 -19.90 -4.99 19.05
CA ALA A 513 -18.83 -4.57 19.96
C ALA A 513 -18.98 -3.10 20.37
N ASP A 514 -19.36 -2.23 19.43
CA ASP A 514 -19.54 -0.82 19.73
C ASP A 514 -20.80 -0.55 20.54
N LEU A 515 -21.87 -1.33 20.37
CA LEU A 515 -23.03 -1.28 21.23
C LEU A 515 -22.69 -1.71 22.68
N ALA A 516 -21.85 -2.76 22.83
CA ALA A 516 -21.34 -3.15 24.15
C ALA A 516 -20.46 -2.06 24.78
N SER A 517 -19.58 -1.41 23.96
CA SER A 517 -18.76 -0.28 24.41
C SER A 517 -19.61 0.92 24.85
N LEU A 518 -20.65 1.26 24.08
CA LEU A 518 -21.62 2.31 24.40
C LEU A 518 -22.32 2.04 25.74
N ARG A 519 -22.73 0.79 25.99
CA ARG A 519 -23.32 0.34 27.26
C ARG A 519 -22.33 0.46 28.42
N SER A 520 -21.10 0.00 28.23
CA SER A 520 -20.05 0.08 29.26
C SER A 520 -19.66 1.52 29.60
N ALA A 521 -19.74 2.44 28.63
CA ALA A 521 -19.54 3.88 28.84
C ALA A 521 -20.73 4.58 29.51
N GLY A 522 -21.82 3.84 29.80
CA GLY A 522 -23.02 4.37 30.46
C GLY A 522 -23.84 5.32 29.58
N LEU A 523 -23.75 5.20 28.25
CA LEU A 523 -24.41 6.09 27.30
C LEU A 523 -25.81 5.59 26.86
N GLU A 524 -26.16 4.31 27.05
CA GLU A 524 -27.47 3.79 26.66
C GLU A 524 -28.61 4.52 27.36
N GLU A 525 -28.53 4.71 28.66
CA GLU A 525 -29.56 5.38 29.42
C GLU A 525 -29.77 6.85 29.04
N PRO A 526 -28.73 7.69 28.89
CA PRO A 526 -28.86 9.03 28.35
C PRO A 526 -29.51 9.09 26.96
N ILE A 527 -29.15 8.14 26.04
CA ILE A 527 -29.76 8.06 24.70
C ILE A 527 -31.25 7.76 24.80
N ARG A 528 -31.66 6.77 25.61
CA ARG A 528 -33.05 6.41 25.79
C ARG A 528 -33.88 7.58 26.39
N ARG A 529 -33.37 8.23 27.43
CA ARG A 529 -34.00 9.42 28.02
C ARG A 529 -34.10 10.59 27.01
N HIS A 530 -33.12 10.74 26.13
CA HIS A 530 -33.14 11.77 25.10
C HIS A 530 -34.29 11.53 24.11
N ALA A 531 -34.47 10.28 23.68
CA ALA A 531 -35.58 9.86 22.82
C ALA A 531 -36.95 9.99 23.54
N GLU A 532 -37.05 9.56 24.80
CA GLU A 532 -38.27 9.67 25.63
C GLU A 532 -38.73 11.12 25.82
N LYS A 533 -37.78 12.07 25.90
CA LYS A 533 -38.07 13.51 25.95
C LYS A 533 -38.53 14.08 24.61
N GLY A 534 -38.65 13.24 23.57
CA GLY A 534 -39.05 13.64 22.23
C GLY A 534 -38.03 14.54 21.53
N LYS A 535 -36.73 14.44 21.87
CA LYS A 535 -35.65 15.15 21.20
C LYS A 535 -35.17 14.39 19.96
N TRP A 536 -34.40 15.08 19.10
CA TRP A 536 -33.96 14.53 17.85
C TRP A 536 -32.82 13.51 18.00
N LEU A 537 -33.00 12.35 17.35
CA LEU A 537 -32.01 11.27 17.29
C LEU A 537 -31.84 10.81 15.83
N LEU A 538 -30.61 10.78 15.35
CA LEU A 538 -30.26 10.30 14.02
C LEU A 538 -29.30 9.12 14.11
N GLY A 539 -29.66 7.98 13.49
CA GLY A 539 -28.79 6.83 13.32
C GLY A 539 -28.30 6.70 11.88
N VAL A 540 -27.00 6.58 11.66
CA VAL A 540 -26.42 6.39 10.33
C VAL A 540 -25.77 5.03 10.24
N CYS A 541 -26.14 4.22 9.25
CA CYS A 541 -25.60 2.88 8.95
C CYS A 541 -25.58 1.96 10.19
N GLY A 542 -24.43 1.73 10.83
CA GLY A 542 -24.36 0.98 12.09
C GLY A 542 -25.21 1.60 13.21
N GLY A 543 -25.35 2.93 13.23
CA GLY A 543 -26.24 3.66 14.13
C GLY A 543 -27.70 3.32 13.91
N LEU A 544 -28.14 3.13 12.65
CA LEU A 544 -29.47 2.61 12.34
C LEU A 544 -29.68 1.24 12.98
N GLN A 545 -28.71 0.34 12.80
CA GLN A 545 -28.76 -1.01 13.31
C GLN A 545 -28.81 -1.03 14.84
N MET A 546 -28.05 -0.16 15.51
CA MET A 546 -28.07 0.00 16.98
C MET A 546 -29.44 0.48 17.50
N LEU A 547 -30.15 1.33 16.77
CA LEU A 547 -31.46 1.85 17.16
C LEU A 547 -32.57 0.79 17.10
N GLY A 548 -32.35 -0.31 16.36
CA GLY A 548 -33.27 -1.42 16.20
C GLY A 548 -33.50 -2.24 17.49
N THR A 549 -34.38 -3.23 17.39
CA THR A 549 -34.64 -4.21 18.46
C THR A 549 -33.59 -5.30 18.48
N ASP A 550 -33.22 -5.81 17.31
CA ASP A 550 -32.33 -6.96 17.16
C ASP A 550 -31.32 -6.80 16.03
N ILE A 551 -30.10 -7.28 16.30
CA ILE A 551 -29.04 -7.47 15.35
C ILE A 551 -28.75 -8.97 15.29
N LEU A 552 -29.04 -9.62 14.17
CA LEU A 552 -28.89 -11.05 13.97
C LEU A 552 -27.65 -11.31 13.11
N ASP A 553 -26.74 -12.13 13.60
CA ASP A 553 -25.49 -12.49 12.91
C ASP A 553 -25.31 -14.02 12.80
N PRO A 554 -26.19 -14.71 12.05
CA PRO A 554 -26.16 -16.18 11.96
C PRO A 554 -24.90 -16.72 11.27
N LEU A 555 -24.12 -15.86 10.62
CA LEU A 555 -22.88 -16.21 9.94
C LEU A 555 -21.63 -15.76 10.70
N HIS A 556 -21.79 -15.24 11.91
CA HIS A 556 -20.70 -14.71 12.75
C HIS A 556 -19.81 -13.71 11.99
N MET A 557 -20.45 -12.82 11.24
CA MET A 557 -19.78 -11.82 10.40
C MET A 557 -19.11 -10.72 11.24
N GLU A 558 -19.69 -10.35 12.39
CA GLU A 558 -19.17 -9.27 13.24
C GLU A 558 -19.13 -9.67 14.73
N SER A 559 -19.93 -10.65 15.12
CA SER A 559 -20.09 -11.05 16.52
C SER A 559 -19.94 -12.57 16.69
N PRO A 560 -19.41 -13.05 17.84
CA PRO A 560 -19.51 -14.45 18.22
C PRO A 560 -20.93 -14.86 18.59
N GLU A 561 -21.80 -13.90 18.93
CA GLU A 561 -23.19 -14.10 19.29
C GLU A 561 -24.09 -14.01 18.07
N GLU A 562 -24.99 -14.97 17.87
CA GLU A 562 -25.97 -14.96 16.77
C GLU A 562 -26.99 -13.82 16.87
N ARG A 563 -27.23 -13.31 18.08
CA ARG A 563 -28.18 -12.24 18.37
C ARG A 563 -27.64 -11.24 19.37
N THR A 564 -27.63 -9.98 19.00
CA THR A 564 -27.30 -8.86 19.89
C THR A 564 -28.54 -7.95 20.02
N PRO A 565 -29.09 -7.74 21.22
CA PRO A 565 -30.19 -6.80 21.43
C PRO A 565 -29.75 -5.38 21.12
N GLY A 566 -30.51 -4.65 20.29
CA GLY A 566 -30.29 -3.23 20.02
C GLY A 566 -30.78 -2.32 21.14
N LEU A 567 -30.89 -1.03 20.82
CA LEU A 567 -31.47 -0.04 21.76
C LEU A 567 -33.01 -0.08 21.81
N GLY A 568 -33.68 -0.72 20.86
CA GLY A 568 -35.14 -0.88 20.82
C GLY A 568 -35.90 0.45 20.71
N LEU A 569 -35.33 1.45 20.11
CA LEU A 569 -35.97 2.75 19.91
C LEU A 569 -36.76 2.83 18.59
N LEU A 570 -36.41 1.96 17.65
CA LEU A 570 -37.13 1.66 16.42
C LEU A 570 -37.42 0.16 16.36
N GLU A 571 -38.58 -0.23 15.85
CA GLU A 571 -38.93 -1.64 15.67
C GLU A 571 -38.35 -2.18 14.36
N LEU A 572 -37.03 -2.26 14.35
CA LEU A 572 -36.21 -2.74 13.25
C LEU A 572 -35.45 -3.99 13.68
N SER A 573 -35.35 -4.97 12.79
CA SER A 573 -34.47 -6.13 12.97
C SER A 573 -33.52 -6.20 11.79
N THR A 574 -32.22 -6.22 12.08
CA THR A 574 -31.19 -6.30 11.04
C THR A 574 -30.53 -7.67 11.05
N THR A 575 -30.52 -8.36 9.91
CA THR A 575 -29.84 -9.64 9.74
C THR A 575 -28.60 -9.45 8.87
N PHE A 576 -27.42 -9.80 9.36
CA PHE A 576 -26.19 -9.78 8.58
C PHE A 576 -26.19 -10.90 7.54
N SER A 577 -25.72 -10.55 6.34
CA SER A 577 -25.55 -11.48 5.22
C SER A 577 -24.13 -11.41 4.66
N SER A 578 -23.71 -12.45 3.95
CA SER A 578 -22.41 -12.48 3.27
C SER A 578 -22.31 -11.44 2.16
N ALA A 579 -23.44 -11.07 1.55
CA ALA A 579 -23.49 -10.03 0.53
C ALA A 579 -23.38 -8.65 1.18
N LYS A 580 -22.51 -7.81 0.61
CA LYS A 580 -22.34 -6.42 1.01
C LYS A 580 -23.11 -5.51 0.06
N THR A 581 -23.93 -4.63 0.61
CA THR A 581 -24.59 -3.58 -0.16
C THR A 581 -23.60 -2.47 -0.44
N LEU A 582 -23.38 -2.15 -1.71
CA LEU A 582 -22.51 -1.07 -2.19
C LEU A 582 -23.29 -0.33 -3.28
N ILE A 583 -23.92 0.79 -2.94
CA ILE A 583 -24.82 1.53 -3.84
C ILE A 583 -24.53 3.01 -3.77
N ASN A 584 -24.39 3.67 -4.93
CA ASN A 584 -24.50 5.11 -5.01
C ASN A 584 -25.95 5.52 -5.18
N VAL A 585 -26.39 6.47 -4.39
CA VAL A 585 -27.75 7.04 -4.44
C VAL A 585 -27.64 8.47 -4.96
N HIS A 586 -28.02 8.69 -6.20
CA HIS A 586 -27.95 10.01 -6.82
C HIS A 586 -29.10 10.91 -6.42
N ARG A 587 -30.23 10.29 -6.03
CA ARG A 587 -31.41 11.02 -5.56
C ARG A 587 -32.21 10.19 -4.56
N ALA A 588 -32.15 10.58 -3.30
CA ALA A 588 -32.99 9.99 -2.25
C ALA A 588 -34.19 10.89 -1.96
N SER A 589 -35.38 10.28 -1.79
CA SER A 589 -36.54 10.95 -1.24
C SER A 589 -36.48 10.90 0.28
N THR A 590 -36.71 12.02 0.95
CA THR A 590 -36.65 12.16 2.41
C THR A 590 -37.94 12.84 2.90
N PRO A 591 -38.21 12.87 4.23
CA PRO A 591 -39.31 13.65 4.77
C PRO A 591 -39.23 15.16 4.54
N LEU A 592 -38.05 15.66 4.13
CA LEU A 592 -37.86 17.05 3.75
C LEU A 592 -38.18 17.23 2.26
N PRO A 593 -38.69 18.43 1.85
CA PRO A 593 -39.05 18.68 0.46
C PRO A 593 -37.84 18.89 -0.46
N VAL A 594 -36.69 18.42 -0.06
CA VAL A 594 -35.42 18.55 -0.78
C VAL A 594 -34.84 17.15 -1.01
N PRO A 595 -34.58 16.76 -2.26
CA PRO A 595 -33.91 15.49 -2.53
C PRO A 595 -32.47 15.53 -2.01
N ASP A 596 -31.96 14.37 -1.67
CA ASP A 596 -30.61 14.19 -1.17
C ASP A 596 -29.87 13.15 -2.03
N ALA A 597 -28.55 13.06 -1.84
CA ALA A 597 -27.68 12.09 -2.50
C ALA A 597 -26.70 11.51 -1.48
N GLY A 598 -26.10 10.36 -1.81
CA GLY A 598 -25.11 9.73 -0.93
C GLY A 598 -24.73 8.34 -1.42
N TYR A 599 -24.33 7.50 -0.51
CA TYR A 599 -23.98 6.11 -0.82
C TYR A 599 -24.27 5.18 0.36
N GLU A 600 -24.41 3.89 0.09
CA GLU A 600 -24.64 2.86 1.11
C GLU A 600 -23.52 1.85 1.11
N ILE A 601 -23.02 1.51 2.30
CA ILE A 601 -21.99 0.49 2.53
C ILE A 601 -22.33 -0.30 3.78
N HIS A 602 -22.98 -1.45 3.67
CA HIS A 602 -23.34 -2.27 4.82
C HIS A 602 -23.53 -3.75 4.47
N HIS A 603 -23.47 -4.62 5.48
CA HIS A 603 -23.75 -6.06 5.36
C HIS A 603 -25.18 -6.44 5.78
N GLY A 604 -25.88 -5.56 6.48
CA GLY A 604 -27.17 -5.87 7.06
C GLY A 604 -28.34 -5.68 6.08
N VAL A 605 -29.32 -6.57 6.17
CA VAL A 605 -30.67 -6.43 5.59
C VAL A 605 -31.63 -6.15 6.73
N THR A 606 -32.29 -4.99 6.68
CA THR A 606 -33.17 -4.54 7.77
C THR A 606 -34.64 -4.77 7.39
N SER A 607 -35.38 -5.43 8.26
CA SER A 607 -36.83 -5.52 8.28
C SER A 607 -37.41 -4.54 9.32
N HIS A 608 -38.64 -4.09 9.09
CA HIS A 608 -39.31 -3.12 9.94
C HIS A 608 -40.73 -3.54 10.27
N GLN A 609 -41.30 -3.03 11.38
CA GLN A 609 -42.70 -3.12 11.74
C GLN A 609 -43.43 -1.81 11.36
N GLU A 610 -44.77 -1.81 11.33
CA GLU A 610 -45.58 -0.65 10.99
C GLU A 610 -45.33 0.60 11.87
N SER A 611 -44.91 0.40 13.12
CA SER A 611 -44.59 1.49 14.05
C SER A 611 -43.28 2.23 13.73
N SER A 612 -42.47 1.68 12.84
CA SER A 612 -41.21 2.28 12.36
C SER A 612 -41.13 2.21 10.83
N PRO A 613 -41.99 2.96 10.13
CA PRO A 613 -42.09 2.88 8.68
C PRO A 613 -40.85 3.42 7.96
N PRO A 614 -40.64 3.04 6.70
CA PRO A 614 -39.67 3.69 5.85
C PRO A 614 -40.02 5.17 5.68
N VAL A 615 -38.99 6.03 5.80
CA VAL A 615 -39.13 7.49 5.64
C VAL A 615 -38.16 8.06 4.60
N MET A 616 -37.19 7.24 4.16
CA MET A 616 -36.25 7.61 3.10
C MET A 616 -36.19 6.48 2.07
N PHE A 617 -36.18 6.86 0.80
CA PHE A 617 -36.27 5.93 -0.33
C PHE A 617 -35.22 6.28 -1.38
N ARG A 618 -34.66 5.27 -1.99
CA ARG A 618 -33.80 5.40 -3.18
C ARG A 618 -34.65 5.76 -4.41
N GLU A 619 -33.97 6.03 -5.50
CA GLU A 619 -34.58 6.34 -6.81
C GLU A 619 -35.51 5.23 -7.33
N ASP A 620 -35.19 3.98 -7.00
CA ASP A 620 -35.96 2.80 -7.38
C ASP A 620 -37.19 2.55 -6.47
N GLY A 621 -37.43 3.42 -5.51
CA GLY A 621 -38.51 3.30 -4.52
C GLY A 621 -38.18 2.34 -3.35
N SER A 622 -37.03 1.71 -3.33
CA SER A 622 -36.63 0.86 -2.20
C SER A 622 -36.24 1.68 -0.98
N PRO A 623 -36.52 1.22 0.26
CA PRO A 623 -36.22 1.97 1.47
C PRO A 623 -34.71 2.01 1.74
N CYS A 624 -34.22 3.17 2.16
CA CYS A 624 -32.85 3.38 2.67
C CYS A 624 -32.83 4.05 4.06
N GLY A 625 -33.98 4.32 4.65
CA GLY A 625 -34.10 4.84 6.01
C GLY A 625 -35.48 4.70 6.59
N TYR A 626 -35.54 4.67 7.93
CA TYR A 626 -36.71 4.39 8.74
C TYR A 626 -36.88 5.46 9.81
N GLY A 627 -38.07 5.65 10.35
CA GLY A 627 -38.28 6.67 11.36
C GLY A 627 -39.55 6.53 12.17
N LYS A 628 -39.53 7.14 13.38
CA LYS A 628 -40.66 7.26 14.28
C LYS A 628 -40.57 8.62 14.99
N GLY A 629 -41.43 9.54 14.61
CA GLY A 629 -41.40 10.91 15.15
C GLY A 629 -40.07 11.61 14.88
N ARG A 630 -39.32 11.95 15.93
CA ARG A 630 -38.02 12.62 15.85
C ARG A 630 -36.84 11.67 15.89
N ILE A 631 -37.05 10.38 15.74
CA ILE A 631 -36.01 9.37 15.59
C ILE A 631 -35.94 8.98 14.12
N TRP A 632 -34.84 9.31 13.46
CA TRP A 632 -34.56 8.93 12.08
C TRP A 632 -33.33 8.02 12.03
N ALA A 633 -33.37 7.07 11.12
CA ALA A 633 -32.28 6.13 10.90
C ALA A 633 -32.13 5.83 9.42
N THR A 634 -30.91 5.87 8.88
CA THR A 634 -30.67 5.69 7.45
C THR A 634 -29.37 4.91 7.19
N TYR A 635 -29.32 4.20 6.07
CA TYR A 635 -28.10 3.64 5.52
C TYR A 635 -27.30 4.63 4.66
N LEU A 636 -27.89 5.77 4.34
CA LEU A 636 -27.32 6.75 3.44
C LEU A 636 -26.18 7.52 4.14
N HIS A 637 -24.95 7.29 3.71
CA HIS A 637 -23.79 8.10 4.03
C HIS A 637 -23.71 9.31 3.11
N GLY A 638 -23.10 10.41 3.60
CA GLY A 638 -22.95 11.65 2.83
C GLY A 638 -24.23 12.48 2.71
N MET A 639 -25.32 12.11 3.38
CA MET A 639 -26.61 12.84 3.32
C MET A 639 -26.49 14.30 3.77
N LEU A 640 -25.49 14.64 4.57
CA LEU A 640 -25.27 16.00 5.06
C LEU A 640 -24.32 16.82 4.16
N ASP A 641 -23.76 16.22 3.10
CA ASP A 641 -22.90 16.92 2.15
C ASP A 641 -23.72 17.91 1.29
N GLY A 642 -24.99 17.59 1.01
CA GLY A 642 -25.92 18.44 0.28
C GLY A 642 -26.34 19.68 1.07
N ASP A 643 -25.90 20.87 0.64
CA ASP A 643 -26.11 22.16 1.38
C ASP A 643 -27.60 22.43 1.65
N GLN A 644 -28.46 22.19 0.68
CA GLN A 644 -29.90 22.45 0.82
C GLN A 644 -30.56 21.50 1.82
N PHE A 645 -30.23 20.20 1.71
CA PHE A 645 -30.76 19.19 2.63
C PHE A 645 -30.24 19.46 4.05
N ARG A 646 -28.93 19.64 4.20
CA ARG A 646 -28.30 19.94 5.51
C ARG A 646 -28.94 21.14 6.17
N ARG A 647 -29.12 22.24 5.45
CA ARG A 647 -29.74 23.46 6.01
C ARG A 647 -31.21 23.24 6.37
N ALA A 648 -31.98 22.54 5.55
CA ALA A 648 -33.37 22.21 5.83
C ALA A 648 -33.48 21.33 7.08
N PHE A 649 -32.61 20.33 7.22
CA PHE A 649 -32.56 19.43 8.38
C PHE A 649 -32.19 20.20 9.66
N ILE A 650 -31.13 21.01 9.64
CA ILE A 650 -30.74 21.86 10.78
C ILE A 650 -31.90 22.79 11.19
N ASN A 651 -32.54 23.44 10.25
CA ASN A 651 -33.66 24.35 10.54
C ASN A 651 -34.87 23.65 11.15
N MET A 652 -35.14 22.43 10.73
CA MET A 652 -36.19 21.58 11.32
C MET A 652 -35.85 21.24 12.77
N VAL A 653 -34.62 20.77 13.04
CA VAL A 653 -34.15 20.45 14.39
C VAL A 653 -34.15 21.69 15.29
N ARG A 654 -33.66 22.84 14.79
CA ARG A 654 -33.65 24.12 15.51
C ARG A 654 -35.06 24.55 15.94
N LYS A 655 -36.02 24.51 15.02
CA LYS A 655 -37.43 24.83 15.30
C LYS A 655 -38.00 23.96 16.40
N ASP A 656 -37.76 22.65 16.31
CA ASP A 656 -38.24 21.68 17.29
C ASP A 656 -37.56 21.77 18.66
N SER A 657 -36.36 22.34 18.70
CA SER A 657 -35.60 22.65 19.93
C SER A 657 -35.89 24.04 20.51
N GLY A 658 -36.84 24.76 19.93
CA GLY A 658 -37.22 26.12 20.40
C GLY A 658 -36.29 27.23 19.91
N LEU A 659 -35.37 26.96 18.98
CA LEU A 659 -34.49 27.92 18.35
C LEU A 659 -35.13 28.49 17.06
N LYS A 660 -34.74 29.68 16.67
CA LYS A 660 -35.21 30.26 15.41
C LYS A 660 -34.58 29.54 14.23
N ALA A 661 -35.37 29.18 13.22
CA ALA A 661 -34.86 28.75 11.94
C ALA A 661 -34.07 29.87 11.25
N ASN A 662 -32.99 29.52 10.57
CA ASN A 662 -32.12 30.46 9.87
C ASN A 662 -32.04 30.12 8.36
N PRO A 663 -33.15 30.34 7.59
CA PRO A 663 -33.19 29.93 6.18
C PRO A 663 -32.30 30.79 5.27
N ALA A 664 -31.87 31.96 5.73
CA ALA A 664 -30.98 32.86 4.97
C ALA A 664 -29.50 32.47 5.11
N LEU A 665 -29.17 31.56 6.04
CA LEU A 665 -27.80 31.08 6.21
C LEU A 665 -27.49 30.01 5.16
N HIS A 666 -26.55 30.33 4.29
CA HIS A 666 -26.06 29.42 3.25
C HIS A 666 -24.58 29.16 3.51
N THR A 667 -24.28 28.00 4.07
CA THR A 667 -22.90 27.51 4.22
C THR A 667 -22.64 26.48 3.11
N ALA A 668 -21.75 26.81 2.19
CA ALA A 668 -21.37 25.88 1.15
C ALA A 668 -20.31 24.88 1.70
N TYR A 669 -20.58 23.60 1.57
CA TYR A 669 -19.57 22.56 1.77
C TYR A 669 -18.89 22.27 0.43
N ASP A 670 -18.10 23.26 -0.02
CA ASP A 670 -17.43 23.28 -1.31
C ASP A 670 -16.06 22.60 -1.22
N LEU A 671 -16.02 21.31 -1.44
CA LEU A 671 -14.78 20.53 -1.45
C LEU A 671 -13.90 20.90 -2.66
N ASP A 672 -14.48 21.26 -3.81
CA ASP A 672 -13.68 21.62 -4.99
C ASP A 672 -12.93 22.94 -4.78
N GLY A 673 -13.60 23.97 -4.24
CA GLY A 673 -12.94 25.21 -3.84
C GLY A 673 -11.97 25.04 -2.67
N ALA A 674 -12.24 24.13 -1.73
CA ALA A 674 -11.29 23.78 -0.67
C ALA A 674 -10.00 23.16 -1.24
N LEU A 675 -10.11 22.31 -2.24
CA LEU A 675 -8.97 21.71 -2.95
C LEU A 675 -8.17 22.77 -3.75
N ASP A 676 -8.84 23.76 -4.34
CA ASP A 676 -8.16 24.88 -5.01
C ASP A 676 -7.38 25.73 -3.99
N ARG A 677 -7.99 26.10 -2.86
CA ARG A 677 -7.27 26.80 -1.77
C ARG A 677 -6.08 26.02 -1.24
N LEU A 678 -6.24 24.68 -1.06
CA LEU A 678 -5.15 23.81 -0.66
C LEU A 678 -4.01 23.83 -1.68
N ALA A 679 -4.33 23.71 -2.97
CA ALA A 679 -3.37 23.75 -4.06
C ALA A 679 -2.60 25.08 -4.07
N ASP A 680 -3.27 26.21 -3.88
CA ASP A 680 -2.65 27.55 -3.84
C ASP A 680 -1.64 27.66 -2.68
N VAL A 681 -2.02 27.19 -1.47
CA VAL A 681 -1.11 27.19 -0.33
C VAL A 681 0.12 26.32 -0.60
N VAL A 682 -0.06 25.09 -1.08
CA VAL A 682 1.06 24.19 -1.34
C VAL A 682 1.93 24.70 -2.49
N ARG A 683 1.33 25.27 -3.54
CA ARG A 683 2.04 25.88 -4.68
C ARG A 683 2.96 27.02 -4.22
N LYS A 684 2.53 27.83 -3.27
CA LYS A 684 3.31 28.95 -2.73
C LYS A 684 4.51 28.50 -1.90
N HIS A 685 4.44 27.35 -1.25
CA HIS A 685 5.41 26.90 -0.24
C HIS A 685 6.27 25.69 -0.67
N LEU A 686 6.07 25.18 -1.89
CA LEU A 686 6.80 24.02 -2.40
C LEU A 686 7.59 24.40 -3.67
N ASP A 687 8.86 23.98 -3.76
CA ASP A 687 9.68 24.16 -4.96
C ASP A 687 9.22 23.24 -6.10
N LEU A 688 8.11 23.62 -6.72
CA LEU A 688 7.53 22.91 -7.85
C LEU A 688 8.49 22.85 -9.03
N LYS A 689 9.33 23.87 -9.25
CA LYS A 689 10.29 23.91 -10.36
C LYS A 689 11.27 22.73 -10.29
N THR A 690 11.76 22.43 -9.10
CA THR A 690 12.63 21.27 -8.87
C THR A 690 11.87 19.96 -9.04
N ILE A 691 10.61 19.87 -8.59
CA ILE A 691 9.75 18.70 -8.77
C ILE A 691 9.48 18.43 -10.26
N TYR A 692 9.07 19.45 -11.05
CA TYR A 692 8.84 19.32 -12.49
C TYR A 692 10.09 18.83 -13.22
N ARG A 693 11.26 19.39 -12.86
CA ARG A 693 12.54 18.94 -13.41
C ARG A 693 12.84 17.48 -13.08
N ALA A 694 12.59 17.06 -11.84
CA ALA A 694 12.79 15.68 -11.41
C ALA A 694 11.86 14.70 -12.14
N LEU A 695 10.66 15.13 -12.50
CA LEU A 695 9.67 14.38 -13.28
C LEU A 695 9.90 14.47 -14.79
N GLN A 696 10.84 15.30 -15.26
CA GLN A 696 11.10 15.58 -16.67
C GLN A 696 9.86 16.15 -17.40
N LEU A 697 9.02 16.87 -16.65
CA LEU A 697 7.86 17.57 -17.20
C LEU A 697 8.27 18.96 -17.73
N LYS A 698 7.56 19.43 -18.74
CA LYS A 698 7.64 20.82 -19.21
C LYS A 698 6.68 21.65 -18.35
N ARG A 699 7.14 22.79 -17.89
CA ARG A 699 6.26 23.77 -17.23
C ARG A 699 5.73 24.73 -18.25
#